data_1aaa5f127e880d4e4ab25b232a6416c2
#
_entry.id   1aaa5f127e880d4e4ab25b232a6416c2
#
_cell.length_a   1.000
_cell.length_b   1.000
_cell.length_c   1.000
_cell.angle_alpha   90.00
_cell.angle_beta   90.00
_cell.angle_gamma   90.00
#
_symmetry.space_group_name_H-M   'P 1'
#
loop_
_entity.id
_entity.type
_entity.pdbx_description
1 polymer ?
#
loop_
_entity_poly.entity_id
_entity_poly.type
_entity_poly.pdbx_seq_one_letter_code
_entity_poly.pdbx_strand_id
1 'polypeptide(L)'
;MRTETEEIRRNLKYLSLLARDYPSQAAAASEIISTQALLKLPKGTEHFMSDLHGENEAFVHILNSASGVIREKVDQVLGDQVPAAERAELATLIYYPAEKLPQLKAKQPGEAALEGWYSQTLFRLIDICRLVSSKHTRSYVRSCLPSGCGYVLDELLHAHFEDHDKDLYYGQIVGSIIENGRADRFITRLCELIKRLAVDKLHIVGDLFDRGPRPDIILDLLLHHHNVDIQWGNHDVVWMGAAAGSPICCATVIKTTLAYHNHGMLEDSYGINLRHLQRLADHYYGEDDLSIWMPHTDAARGPYTQGMLHRCAVMHKAISIILFKLECAVIDRNPDFQMAGRDYLRRIDFAKGTVDIAGREYPLRDTSFPTVDPADPAALHPDEQLVLDKLVASFRQSAKLQQHVRFLYAKGSVYHIENGNLLYHGAVPMTEKGAFAAERFEGRLYSGRALMDYCDERARQGYYAPEGSAARQSGQDFLWYLWCGKLSPLFGRSAMTTFERLYVADKSTHVEVKDPYYTWYNEESACRRILAEFGLPGSCHIINGHVPVQEKNGESPIKGGGRLIVIDGGFCRAYHEKTGIAGYTLTYSSRDMSLRTHQPFISAEKAITENIDIVSRESVLEQENRRILVEDVDEGETLREKVHDLKQLVIAYQLGWIKEAESQDRVW
;
A
#
# COMPACT_ATOMS: atom_id res chain seq x y z
N MET A 1 37.12 17.19 -23.96
CA MET A 1 36.89 17.19 -25.42
C MET A 1 37.15 15.85 -26.09
N ARG A 2 38.38 15.24 -26.15
CA ARG A 2 38.54 13.92 -26.83
C ARG A 2 37.73 12.80 -26.17
N THR A 3 37.74 12.70 -24.86
CA THR A 3 36.99 11.68 -24.08
C THR A 3 35.46 11.85 -24.23
N GLU A 4 35.00 13.06 -24.18
CA GLU A 4 33.59 13.43 -24.32
C GLU A 4 33.06 13.13 -25.74
N THR A 5 33.86 13.43 -26.76
CA THR A 5 33.50 13.11 -28.15
C THR A 5 33.45 11.59 -28.41
N GLU A 6 34.29 10.80 -27.75
CA GLU A 6 34.25 9.33 -27.83
C GLU A 6 33.02 8.76 -27.12
N GLU A 7 32.62 9.34 -26.01
CA GLU A 7 31.40 8.94 -25.26
C GLU A 7 30.16 9.20 -26.12
N ILE A 8 30.02 10.40 -26.70
CA ILE A 8 28.92 10.76 -27.60
C ILE A 8 28.82 9.76 -28.76
N ARG A 9 29.98 9.37 -29.36
CA ARG A 9 29.99 8.37 -30.44
C ARG A 9 29.48 7.01 -30.03
N ARG A 10 29.79 6.54 -28.83
CA ARG A 10 29.26 5.27 -28.29
C ARG A 10 27.77 5.34 -28.10
N ASN A 11 27.24 6.50 -27.69
CA ASN A 11 25.84 6.73 -27.37
C ASN A 11 24.98 7.15 -28.58
N LEU A 12 25.54 7.25 -29.81
CA LEU A 12 24.82 7.77 -30.99
C LEU A 12 23.49 7.08 -31.26
N LYS A 13 23.39 5.76 -31.01
CA LYS A 13 22.13 5.01 -31.18
C LYS A 13 21.07 5.51 -30.21
N TYR A 14 21.42 5.71 -28.95
CA TYR A 14 20.53 6.23 -27.91
C TYR A 14 20.16 7.70 -28.21
N LEU A 15 21.14 8.53 -28.52
CA LEU A 15 20.89 9.92 -28.86
C LEU A 15 20.01 10.07 -30.11
N SER A 16 20.13 9.15 -31.09
CA SER A 16 19.22 9.12 -32.25
C SER A 16 17.78 8.76 -31.89
N LEU A 17 17.55 7.98 -30.80
CA LEU A 17 16.21 7.74 -30.26
C LEU A 17 15.71 8.98 -29.53
N LEU A 18 16.55 9.60 -28.69
CA LEU A 18 16.24 10.83 -27.96
C LEU A 18 15.92 12.02 -28.93
N ALA A 19 16.56 12.06 -30.07
CA ALA A 19 16.31 13.05 -31.14
C ALA A 19 14.87 12.98 -31.69
N ARG A 20 14.12 11.90 -31.47
CA ARG A 20 12.70 11.82 -31.88
C ARG A 20 11.81 12.69 -31.01
N ASP A 21 12.14 12.79 -29.71
CA ASP A 21 11.41 13.60 -28.76
C ASP A 21 11.90 15.07 -28.77
N TYR A 22 13.18 15.27 -29.07
CA TYR A 22 13.83 16.60 -29.15
C TYR A 22 14.46 16.80 -30.51
N PRO A 23 13.65 17.09 -31.56
CA PRO A 23 14.07 16.98 -32.95
C PRO A 23 15.02 18.10 -33.45
N SER A 24 15.32 19.10 -32.62
CA SER A 24 16.26 20.22 -32.97
C SER A 24 17.08 20.64 -31.76
N GLN A 25 18.18 21.36 -32.02
CA GLN A 25 18.98 21.99 -30.97
C GLN A 25 18.14 22.93 -30.09
N ALA A 26 17.23 23.68 -30.69
CA ALA A 26 16.34 24.59 -29.97
C ALA A 26 15.41 23.84 -29.01
N ALA A 27 14.83 22.72 -29.46
CA ALA A 27 13.97 21.86 -28.61
C ALA A 27 14.75 21.26 -27.44
N ALA A 28 15.94 20.70 -27.72
CA ALA A 28 16.81 20.15 -26.68
C ALA A 28 17.30 21.22 -25.69
N ALA A 29 17.67 22.39 -26.16
CA ALA A 29 18.09 23.50 -25.30
C ALA A 29 16.97 24.05 -24.44
N SER A 30 15.73 24.13 -24.94
CA SER A 30 14.55 24.53 -24.19
C SER A 30 14.28 23.54 -23.06
N GLU A 31 14.39 22.23 -23.35
CA GLU A 31 14.19 21.18 -22.34
C GLU A 31 15.32 21.20 -21.28
N ILE A 32 16.57 21.44 -21.67
CA ILE A 32 17.68 21.62 -20.73
C ILE A 32 17.38 22.75 -19.75
N ILE A 33 16.93 23.91 -20.24
CA ILE A 33 16.61 25.09 -19.41
C ILE A 33 15.46 24.74 -18.43
N SER A 34 14.39 24.12 -18.95
CA SER A 34 13.24 23.71 -18.17
C SER A 34 13.64 22.72 -17.08
N THR A 35 14.38 21.67 -17.45
CA THR A 35 14.82 20.62 -16.51
C THR A 35 15.77 21.16 -15.44
N GLN A 36 16.71 22.07 -15.82
CA GLN A 36 17.58 22.73 -14.84
C GLN A 36 16.82 23.64 -13.87
N ALA A 37 15.74 24.28 -14.32
CA ALA A 37 14.88 25.07 -13.45
C ALA A 37 14.11 24.17 -12.45
N LEU A 38 13.64 22.98 -12.89
CA LEU A 38 12.98 21.98 -12.02
C LEU A 38 13.85 21.60 -10.82
N LEU A 39 15.15 21.43 -11.01
CA LEU A 39 16.08 21.10 -9.92
C LEU A 39 16.05 22.07 -8.75
N LYS A 40 15.59 23.31 -8.97
CA LYS A 40 15.52 24.36 -7.94
C LYS A 40 14.14 24.49 -7.28
N LEU A 41 13.19 23.65 -7.67
CA LEU A 41 11.92 23.56 -6.96
C LEU A 41 12.08 22.80 -5.62
N PRO A 42 11.18 23.06 -4.68
CA PRO A 42 11.10 22.25 -3.48
C PRO A 42 10.83 20.78 -3.79
N LYS A 43 11.44 19.86 -3.02
CA LYS A 43 11.08 18.44 -3.02
C LYS A 43 9.57 18.26 -2.82
N GLY A 44 8.98 17.33 -3.53
CA GLY A 44 7.59 16.89 -3.33
C GLY A 44 7.35 16.33 -1.93
N THR A 45 6.09 16.28 -1.53
CA THR A 45 5.67 15.71 -0.24
C THR A 45 5.38 14.23 -0.40
N GLU A 46 6.03 13.39 0.41
CA GLU A 46 5.83 11.95 0.46
C GLU A 46 5.04 11.57 1.71
N HIS A 47 4.07 10.68 1.57
CA HIS A 47 3.34 10.08 2.67
C HIS A 47 3.62 8.59 2.74
N PHE A 48 3.80 8.06 3.96
CA PHE A 48 4.06 6.65 4.22
C PHE A 48 3.00 6.10 5.16
N MET A 49 2.40 4.98 4.79
CA MET A 49 1.40 4.27 5.58
C MET A 49 1.68 2.77 5.51
N SER A 50 1.26 2.00 6.52
CA SER A 50 1.39 0.54 6.53
C SER A 50 0.20 -0.13 7.18
N ASP A 51 0.10 -1.46 6.99
CA ASP A 51 -0.81 -2.35 7.73
C ASP A 51 -2.28 -1.91 7.66
N LEU A 52 -2.72 -1.52 6.45
CA LEU A 52 -4.08 -0.99 6.21
C LEU A 52 -5.16 -2.05 6.42
N HIS A 53 -4.83 -3.33 6.17
CA HIS A 53 -5.67 -4.47 6.48
C HIS A 53 -7.14 -4.30 6.10
N GLY A 54 -7.43 -3.76 4.92
CA GLY A 54 -8.79 -3.61 4.41
C GLY A 54 -9.68 -2.60 5.16
N GLU A 55 -9.13 -1.77 6.05
CA GLU A 55 -9.88 -0.72 6.77
C GLU A 55 -10.11 0.50 5.86
N ASN A 56 -10.98 0.33 4.89
CA ASN A 56 -11.19 1.27 3.79
C ASN A 56 -11.68 2.66 4.23
N GLU A 57 -12.61 2.76 5.19
CA GLU A 57 -13.20 4.07 5.56
C GLU A 57 -12.15 5.02 6.14
N ALA A 58 -11.35 4.52 7.09
CA ALA A 58 -10.27 5.31 7.70
C ALA A 58 -9.21 5.67 6.65
N PHE A 59 -8.80 4.72 5.80
CA PHE A 59 -7.85 4.95 4.73
C PHE A 59 -8.33 6.02 3.74
N VAL A 60 -9.57 5.91 3.26
CA VAL A 60 -10.18 6.89 2.34
C VAL A 60 -10.19 8.29 2.95
N HIS A 61 -10.54 8.40 4.24
CA HIS A 61 -10.53 9.69 4.92
C HIS A 61 -9.13 10.30 5.03
N ILE A 62 -8.15 9.51 5.45
CA ILE A 62 -6.75 9.94 5.57
C ILE A 62 -6.18 10.34 4.21
N LEU A 63 -6.46 9.56 3.16
CA LEU A 63 -6.04 9.88 1.80
C LEU A 63 -6.68 11.18 1.30
N ASN A 64 -7.99 11.33 1.48
CA ASN A 64 -8.75 12.50 1.03
C ASN A 64 -8.39 13.78 1.80
N SER A 65 -8.04 13.66 3.08
CA SER A 65 -7.60 14.80 3.91
C SER A 65 -6.10 15.10 3.76
N ALA A 66 -5.37 14.26 2.99
CA ALA A 66 -3.91 14.26 2.95
C ALA A 66 -3.33 14.21 4.39
N SER A 67 -3.84 13.28 5.21
CA SER A 67 -3.49 13.13 6.62
C SER A 67 -3.68 14.40 7.47
N GLY A 68 -4.65 15.27 7.08
CA GLY A 68 -4.93 16.54 7.75
C GLY A 68 -4.24 17.78 7.13
N VAL A 69 -3.28 17.60 6.22
CA VAL A 69 -2.58 18.71 5.55
C VAL A 69 -3.55 19.67 4.83
N ILE A 70 -4.59 19.14 4.18
CA ILE A 70 -5.56 19.98 3.47
C ILE A 70 -6.29 20.91 4.47
N ARG A 71 -6.66 20.42 5.65
CA ARG A 71 -7.27 21.26 6.69
C ARG A 71 -6.36 22.39 7.11
N GLU A 72 -5.09 22.13 7.30
CA GLU A 72 -4.09 23.15 7.64
C GLU A 72 -3.97 24.20 6.52
N LYS A 73 -4.04 23.78 5.25
CA LYS A 73 -4.02 24.70 4.11
C LYS A 73 -5.28 25.56 4.04
N VAL A 74 -6.45 24.99 4.34
CA VAL A 74 -7.72 25.74 4.46
C VAL A 74 -7.61 26.79 5.57
N ASP A 75 -7.10 26.40 6.75
CA ASP A 75 -6.93 27.31 7.87
C ASP A 75 -5.87 28.38 7.58
N GLN A 76 -4.78 28.03 6.87
CA GLN A 76 -3.74 28.99 6.46
C GLN A 76 -4.26 30.06 5.48
N VAL A 77 -5.09 29.67 4.51
CA VAL A 77 -5.60 30.59 3.47
C VAL A 77 -6.71 31.49 4.02
N LEU A 78 -7.65 30.89 4.77
CA LEU A 78 -8.86 31.61 5.19
C LEU A 78 -8.70 32.30 6.53
N GLY A 79 -7.79 31.84 7.38
CA GLY A 79 -7.45 32.46 8.67
C GLY A 79 -8.67 32.75 9.54
N ASP A 80 -8.58 33.85 10.28
CA ASP A 80 -9.68 34.31 11.14
C ASP A 80 -10.80 35.07 10.40
N GLN A 81 -10.66 35.27 9.09
CA GLN A 81 -11.66 35.92 8.27
C GLN A 81 -12.89 35.04 8.03
N VAL A 82 -12.74 33.71 8.16
CA VAL A 82 -13.81 32.73 8.00
C VAL A 82 -13.96 31.92 9.27
N PRO A 83 -15.18 31.78 9.82
CA PRO A 83 -15.43 31.00 11.03
C PRO A 83 -14.91 29.56 10.93
N ALA A 84 -14.41 29.02 12.05
CA ALA A 84 -13.85 27.66 12.10
C ALA A 84 -14.82 26.57 11.60
N ALA A 85 -16.12 26.75 11.85
CA ALA A 85 -17.15 25.82 11.37
C ALA A 85 -17.27 25.82 9.83
N GLU A 86 -17.18 27.00 9.18
CA GLU A 86 -17.21 27.10 7.72
C GLU A 86 -15.93 26.56 7.09
N ARG A 87 -14.76 26.77 7.73
CA ARG A 87 -13.51 26.18 7.30
C ARG A 87 -13.55 24.65 7.39
N ALA A 88 -14.16 24.10 8.46
CA ALA A 88 -14.40 22.67 8.60
C ALA A 88 -15.32 22.13 7.50
N GLU A 89 -16.39 22.83 7.22
CA GLU A 89 -17.35 22.47 6.16
C GLU A 89 -16.68 22.47 4.77
N LEU A 90 -15.84 23.48 4.48
CA LEU A 90 -15.09 23.55 3.22
C LEU A 90 -14.04 22.43 3.12
N ALA A 91 -13.33 22.10 4.19
CA ALA A 91 -12.41 20.98 4.21
C ALA A 91 -13.15 19.66 3.93
N THR A 92 -14.31 19.46 4.57
CA THR A 92 -15.14 18.27 4.31
C THR A 92 -15.64 18.21 2.86
N LEU A 93 -15.97 19.37 2.26
CA LEU A 93 -16.32 19.46 0.83
C LEU A 93 -15.14 19.01 -0.05
N ILE A 94 -13.90 19.40 0.28
CA ILE A 94 -12.70 18.96 -0.46
C ILE A 94 -12.51 17.44 -0.33
N TYR A 95 -12.72 16.88 0.86
CA TYR A 95 -12.56 15.45 1.10
C TYR A 95 -13.61 14.60 0.37
N TYR A 96 -14.88 15.03 0.42
CA TYR A 96 -16.04 14.26 -0.03
C TYR A 96 -16.96 15.11 -0.93
N PRO A 97 -16.49 15.58 -2.09
CA PRO A 97 -17.27 16.49 -2.93
C PRO A 97 -18.58 15.88 -3.43
N ALA A 98 -18.61 14.57 -3.72
CA ALA A 98 -19.80 13.90 -4.23
C ALA A 98 -20.94 13.85 -3.21
N GLU A 99 -20.61 13.62 -1.94
CA GLU A 99 -21.59 13.48 -0.85
C GLU A 99 -21.93 14.83 -0.20
N LYS A 100 -20.93 15.72 -0.06
CA LYS A 100 -21.09 16.98 0.67
C LYS A 100 -21.74 18.08 -0.14
N LEU A 101 -21.41 18.18 -1.43
CA LEU A 101 -21.95 19.24 -2.31
C LEU A 101 -23.48 19.28 -2.35
N PRO A 102 -24.20 18.14 -2.51
CA PRO A 102 -25.67 18.17 -2.45
C PRO A 102 -26.22 18.67 -1.13
N GLN A 103 -25.58 18.32 0.01
CA GLN A 103 -26.02 18.77 1.34
C GLN A 103 -25.86 20.27 1.51
N LEU A 104 -24.77 20.87 1.00
CA LEU A 104 -24.52 22.30 1.11
C LEU A 104 -25.46 23.12 0.22
N LYS A 105 -25.75 22.61 -0.97
CA LYS A 105 -26.76 23.23 -1.87
C LYS A 105 -28.12 23.24 -1.23
N ALA A 106 -28.56 22.15 -0.60
CA ALA A 106 -29.87 22.06 0.05
C ALA A 106 -30.04 23.03 1.24
N LYS A 107 -28.96 23.56 1.80
CA LYS A 107 -28.99 24.58 2.86
C LYS A 107 -29.30 26.00 2.34
N GLN A 108 -29.17 26.23 1.02
CA GLN A 108 -29.34 27.58 0.47
C GLN A 108 -30.83 27.94 0.31
N PRO A 109 -31.29 29.10 0.82
CA PRO A 109 -32.70 29.42 0.90
C PRO A 109 -33.35 29.89 -0.42
N GLY A 110 -32.63 29.85 -1.54
CA GLY A 110 -33.12 30.24 -2.85
C GLY A 110 -32.00 30.43 -3.88
N GLU A 111 -32.38 30.71 -5.13
CA GLU A 111 -31.46 30.74 -6.26
C GLU A 111 -30.36 31.80 -6.10
N ALA A 112 -30.69 33.03 -5.71
CA ALA A 112 -29.69 34.08 -5.48
C ALA A 112 -28.72 33.77 -4.34
N ALA A 113 -29.18 33.08 -3.27
CA ALA A 113 -28.30 32.62 -2.19
C ALA A 113 -27.39 31.50 -2.66
N LEU A 114 -27.89 30.60 -3.51
CA LEU A 114 -27.11 29.52 -4.10
C LEU A 114 -26.03 30.08 -5.04
N GLU A 115 -26.33 31.03 -5.89
CA GLU A 115 -25.35 31.68 -6.76
C GLU A 115 -24.24 32.38 -5.95
N GLY A 116 -24.60 33.11 -4.89
CA GLY A 116 -23.64 33.74 -3.99
C GLY A 116 -22.75 32.73 -3.31
N TRP A 117 -23.32 31.59 -2.83
CA TRP A 117 -22.58 30.52 -2.22
C TRP A 117 -21.63 29.84 -3.22
N TYR A 118 -22.05 29.60 -4.47
CA TYR A 118 -21.19 29.05 -5.51
C TYR A 118 -19.99 29.96 -5.79
N SER A 119 -20.25 31.26 -5.96
CA SER A 119 -19.20 32.24 -6.22
C SER A 119 -18.15 32.25 -5.10
N GLN A 120 -18.59 32.35 -3.84
CA GLN A 120 -17.70 32.34 -2.69
C GLN A 120 -16.90 31.03 -2.56
N THR A 121 -17.56 29.88 -2.77
CA THR A 121 -16.96 28.60 -2.69
C THR A 121 -15.88 28.39 -3.76
N LEU A 122 -16.17 28.79 -5.01
CA LEU A 122 -15.19 28.70 -6.11
C LEU A 122 -13.95 29.56 -5.82
N PHE A 123 -14.09 30.81 -5.38
CA PHE A 123 -12.95 31.65 -5.05
C PHE A 123 -12.12 31.06 -3.90
N ARG A 124 -12.74 30.61 -2.82
CA ARG A 124 -12.04 29.95 -1.70
C ARG A 124 -11.26 28.72 -2.16
N LEU A 125 -11.86 27.87 -2.99
CA LEU A 125 -11.18 26.67 -3.52
C LEU A 125 -10.03 27.04 -4.47
N ILE A 126 -10.17 28.09 -5.28
CA ILE A 126 -9.10 28.60 -6.14
C ILE A 126 -7.91 29.06 -5.31
N ASP A 127 -8.14 29.80 -4.21
CA ASP A 127 -7.06 30.28 -3.34
C ASP A 127 -6.33 29.14 -2.63
N ILE A 128 -7.06 28.13 -2.13
CA ILE A 128 -6.47 26.92 -1.56
C ILE A 128 -5.66 26.18 -2.63
N CYS A 129 -6.21 26.03 -3.83
CA CYS A 129 -5.53 25.35 -4.93
C CYS A 129 -4.23 26.08 -5.33
N ARG A 130 -4.21 27.42 -5.35
CA ARG A 130 -3.00 28.21 -5.56
C ARG A 130 -1.93 27.93 -4.52
N LEU A 131 -2.32 27.87 -3.24
CA LEU A 131 -1.38 27.57 -2.17
C LEU A 131 -0.75 26.18 -2.35
N VAL A 132 -1.55 25.13 -2.58
CA VAL A 132 -1.03 23.76 -2.74
C VAL A 132 -0.23 23.60 -4.02
N SER A 133 -0.56 24.36 -5.09
CA SER A 133 0.17 24.33 -6.36
C SER A 133 1.50 25.09 -6.35
N SER A 134 1.75 25.92 -5.35
CA SER A 134 2.93 26.82 -5.29
C SER A 134 4.29 26.13 -5.32
N LYS A 135 4.34 24.83 -4.99
CA LYS A 135 5.55 24.00 -5.05
C LYS A 135 5.80 23.35 -6.43
N HIS A 136 4.84 23.47 -7.36
CA HIS A 136 4.86 22.84 -8.66
C HIS A 136 5.07 23.86 -9.79
N THR A 137 5.56 23.38 -10.94
CA THR A 137 5.56 24.20 -12.17
C THR A 137 4.15 24.39 -12.70
N ARG A 138 3.93 25.50 -13.39
CA ARG A 138 2.68 25.74 -14.12
C ARG A 138 2.37 24.60 -15.11
N SER A 139 3.39 24.12 -15.82
CA SER A 139 3.26 23.01 -16.77
C SER A 139 2.75 21.74 -16.09
N TYR A 140 3.29 21.37 -14.92
CA TYR A 140 2.83 20.23 -14.16
C TYR A 140 1.38 20.40 -13.69
N VAL A 141 1.05 21.54 -13.07
CA VAL A 141 -0.32 21.84 -12.65
C VAL A 141 -1.30 21.74 -13.83
N ARG A 142 -0.93 22.31 -14.97
CA ARG A 142 -1.72 22.25 -16.21
C ARG A 142 -1.91 20.80 -16.69
N SER A 143 -0.91 19.95 -16.61
CA SER A 143 -1.03 18.52 -16.96
C SER A 143 -1.98 17.75 -16.02
N CYS A 144 -2.18 18.24 -14.80
CA CYS A 144 -3.13 17.68 -13.83
C CYS A 144 -4.56 18.15 -14.05
N LEU A 145 -4.78 19.19 -14.87
CA LEU A 145 -6.12 19.75 -15.11
C LEU A 145 -6.97 18.83 -15.97
N PRO A 146 -8.24 18.65 -15.63
CA PRO A 146 -9.15 17.78 -16.37
C PRO A 146 -9.49 18.36 -17.75
N SER A 147 -9.65 17.47 -18.73
CA SER A 147 -10.13 17.84 -20.07
C SER A 147 -11.49 18.54 -20.01
N GLY A 148 -11.65 19.62 -20.75
CA GLY A 148 -12.92 20.38 -20.89
C GLY A 148 -13.16 21.50 -19.90
N CYS A 149 -12.33 21.67 -18.84
CA CYS A 149 -12.31 22.87 -17.99
C CYS A 149 -10.88 23.35 -17.68
N GLY A 150 -9.87 22.68 -18.25
CA GLY A 150 -8.46 22.96 -17.97
C GLY A 150 -8.04 24.40 -18.29
N TYR A 151 -8.46 24.95 -19.45
CA TYR A 151 -8.13 26.32 -19.81
C TYR A 151 -8.66 27.34 -18.79
N VAL A 152 -9.95 27.20 -18.42
CA VAL A 152 -10.59 28.12 -17.46
C VAL A 152 -9.94 28.04 -16.09
N LEU A 153 -9.65 26.82 -15.62
CA LEU A 153 -8.97 26.61 -14.33
C LEU A 153 -7.52 27.12 -14.36
N ASP A 154 -6.78 26.91 -15.45
CA ASP A 154 -5.42 27.45 -15.62
C ASP A 154 -5.43 28.99 -15.53
N GLU A 155 -6.39 29.66 -16.19
CA GLU A 155 -6.55 31.10 -16.14
C GLU A 155 -6.86 31.59 -14.70
N LEU A 156 -7.81 30.97 -14.03
CA LEU A 156 -8.19 31.30 -12.65
C LEU A 156 -7.07 31.06 -11.64
N LEU A 157 -6.31 29.97 -11.78
CA LEU A 157 -5.21 29.65 -10.88
C LEU A 157 -4.02 30.59 -11.00
N HIS A 158 -3.78 31.18 -12.18
CA HIS A 158 -2.67 32.10 -12.42
C HIS A 158 -3.08 33.58 -12.41
N ALA A 159 -4.32 33.87 -12.00
CA ALA A 159 -4.77 35.23 -11.75
C ALA A 159 -3.95 35.86 -10.62
N HIS A 160 -3.34 37.01 -10.87
CA HIS A 160 -2.71 37.84 -9.84
C HIS A 160 -3.77 38.84 -9.35
N PHE A 161 -4.24 38.68 -8.10
CA PHE A 161 -5.23 39.62 -7.52
C PHE A 161 -4.70 41.04 -7.29
N GLU A 162 -3.41 41.26 -7.47
CA GLU A 162 -2.82 42.61 -7.44
C GLU A 162 -3.07 43.37 -8.76
N ASP A 163 -3.49 42.70 -9.82
CA ASP A 163 -3.91 43.30 -11.08
C ASP A 163 -5.38 43.74 -11.00
N HIS A 164 -5.64 44.86 -10.34
CA HIS A 164 -6.99 45.46 -10.21
C HIS A 164 -7.79 45.55 -11.53
N ASP A 165 -7.08 45.59 -12.64
CA ASP A 165 -7.69 45.65 -13.98
C ASP A 165 -8.40 44.35 -14.41
N LYS A 166 -8.12 43.22 -13.75
CA LYS A 166 -8.71 41.91 -14.10
C LYS A 166 -9.77 41.38 -13.13
N ASP A 167 -10.05 42.06 -12.03
CA ASP A 167 -11.03 41.60 -11.04
C ASP A 167 -12.42 41.37 -11.68
N LEU A 168 -12.86 42.28 -12.56
CA LEU A 168 -14.10 42.14 -13.32
C LEU A 168 -14.08 40.96 -14.28
N TYR A 169 -12.92 40.69 -14.89
CA TYR A 169 -12.71 39.56 -15.82
C TYR A 169 -12.84 38.21 -15.07
N TYR A 170 -12.20 38.04 -13.94
CA TYR A 170 -12.30 36.81 -13.15
C TYR A 170 -13.68 36.64 -12.54
N GLY A 171 -14.29 37.70 -12.05
CA GLY A 171 -15.69 37.72 -11.63
C GLY A 171 -16.64 37.27 -12.74
N GLN A 172 -16.43 37.75 -13.96
CA GLN A 172 -17.21 37.33 -15.13
C GLN A 172 -17.03 35.86 -15.48
N ILE A 173 -15.79 35.32 -15.39
CA ILE A 173 -15.55 33.88 -15.61
C ILE A 173 -16.36 33.06 -14.60
N VAL A 174 -16.27 33.38 -13.30
CA VAL A 174 -16.99 32.66 -12.25
C VAL A 174 -18.49 32.80 -12.43
N GLY A 175 -18.99 34.00 -12.74
CA GLY A 175 -20.40 34.24 -13.07
C GLY A 175 -20.88 33.35 -14.23
N SER A 176 -20.11 33.32 -15.33
CA SER A 176 -20.43 32.47 -16.48
C SER A 176 -20.40 30.96 -16.17
N ILE A 177 -19.53 30.51 -15.27
CA ILE A 177 -19.55 29.12 -14.79
C ILE A 177 -20.90 28.82 -14.09
N ILE A 178 -21.37 29.72 -13.27
CA ILE A 178 -22.61 29.57 -12.52
C ILE A 178 -23.82 29.63 -13.45
N GLU A 179 -23.93 30.68 -14.28
CA GLU A 179 -24.99 30.88 -15.27
C GLU A 179 -25.18 29.71 -16.22
N ASN A 180 -24.06 29.04 -16.61
CA ASN A 180 -24.10 27.88 -17.48
C ASN A 180 -24.32 26.53 -16.71
N GLY A 181 -24.64 26.57 -15.42
CA GLY A 181 -24.91 25.39 -14.59
C GLY A 181 -23.70 24.45 -14.42
N ARG A 182 -22.48 24.99 -14.46
CA ARG A 182 -21.23 24.20 -14.39
C ARG A 182 -20.56 24.25 -13.02
N ALA A 183 -21.09 24.99 -12.05
CA ALA A 183 -20.46 25.22 -10.73
C ALA A 183 -20.15 23.92 -10.01
N ASP A 184 -21.06 22.95 -9.95
CA ASP A 184 -20.86 21.64 -9.30
C ASP A 184 -19.64 20.92 -9.86
N ARG A 185 -19.52 20.92 -11.18
CA ARG A 185 -18.39 20.26 -11.87
C ARG A 185 -17.05 20.94 -11.57
N PHE A 186 -17.03 22.28 -11.57
CA PHE A 186 -15.80 23.03 -11.28
C PHE A 186 -15.38 22.87 -9.82
N ILE A 187 -16.30 22.91 -8.87
CA ILE A 187 -16.05 22.64 -7.45
C ILE A 187 -15.46 21.25 -7.27
N THR A 188 -16.10 20.22 -7.84
CA THR A 188 -15.61 18.83 -7.75
C THR A 188 -14.19 18.71 -8.32
N ARG A 189 -13.91 19.33 -9.47
CA ARG A 189 -12.59 19.26 -10.11
C ARG A 189 -11.51 20.03 -9.35
N LEU A 190 -11.85 21.14 -8.73
CA LEU A 190 -10.94 21.86 -7.83
C LEU A 190 -10.61 21.02 -6.59
N CYS A 191 -11.61 20.38 -5.98
CA CYS A 191 -11.40 19.48 -4.85
C CYS A 191 -10.46 18.31 -5.22
N GLU A 192 -10.67 17.68 -6.37
CA GLU A 192 -9.81 16.60 -6.88
C GLU A 192 -8.39 17.09 -7.13
N LEU A 193 -8.23 18.27 -7.72
CA LEU A 193 -6.93 18.87 -7.98
C LEU A 193 -6.17 19.21 -6.69
N ILE A 194 -6.86 19.79 -5.69
CA ILE A 194 -6.27 20.09 -4.38
C ILE A 194 -5.75 18.79 -3.74
N LYS A 195 -6.55 17.71 -3.72
CA LYS A 195 -6.12 16.42 -3.17
C LYS A 195 -4.90 15.87 -3.91
N ARG A 196 -4.89 15.94 -5.23
CA ARG A 196 -3.77 15.46 -6.06
C ARG A 196 -2.47 16.22 -5.82
N LEU A 197 -2.53 17.55 -5.65
CA LEU A 197 -1.36 18.41 -5.46
C LEU A 197 -0.87 18.47 -4.00
N ALA A 198 -1.67 18.01 -3.05
CA ALA A 198 -1.31 17.99 -1.63
C ALA A 198 -0.22 16.95 -1.32
N VAL A 199 -0.31 15.76 -1.95
CA VAL A 199 0.62 14.64 -1.77
C VAL A 199 1.19 14.26 -3.12
N ASP A 200 2.53 14.28 -3.24
CA ASP A 200 3.22 14.02 -4.50
C ASP A 200 3.49 12.53 -4.71
N LYS A 201 3.74 11.80 -3.62
CA LYS A 201 3.97 10.37 -3.65
C LYS A 201 3.43 9.70 -2.38
N LEU A 202 2.89 8.50 -2.57
CA LEU A 202 2.38 7.65 -1.50
C LEU A 202 3.18 6.33 -1.45
N HIS A 203 3.67 5.98 -0.27
CA HIS A 203 4.34 4.72 0.00
C HIS A 203 3.46 3.86 0.91
N ILE A 204 3.16 2.63 0.48
CA ILE A 204 2.41 1.66 1.29
C ILE A 204 3.36 0.55 1.71
N VAL A 205 3.65 0.47 2.99
CA VAL A 205 4.63 -0.46 3.55
C VAL A 205 3.94 -1.75 4.04
N GLY A 206 3.20 -2.38 3.12
CA GLY A 206 2.63 -3.72 3.24
C GLY A 206 1.32 -3.84 3.99
N ASP A 207 0.80 -5.07 3.93
CA ASP A 207 -0.41 -5.56 4.57
C ASP A 207 -1.68 -4.77 4.21
N LEU A 208 -1.99 -4.79 2.90
CA LEU A 208 -3.22 -4.23 2.35
C LEU A 208 -4.43 -5.13 2.63
N PHE A 209 -4.22 -6.46 2.57
CA PHE A 209 -5.27 -7.47 2.68
C PHE A 209 -5.51 -7.95 4.11
N ASP A 210 -6.60 -8.73 4.23
CA ASP A 210 -7.05 -9.44 5.43
C ASP A 210 -7.50 -8.56 6.59
N ARG A 211 -8.20 -9.18 7.56
CA ARG A 211 -8.74 -8.63 8.81
C ARG A 211 -9.85 -7.60 8.62
N GLY A 212 -9.63 -6.53 7.88
CA GLY A 212 -10.63 -5.52 7.55
C GLY A 212 -11.56 -5.92 6.40
N PRO A 213 -12.66 -5.17 6.18
CA PRO A 213 -13.76 -5.64 5.33
C PRO A 213 -13.52 -5.46 3.82
N ARG A 214 -12.79 -4.41 3.40
CA ARG A 214 -12.80 -3.97 2.01
C ARG A 214 -11.41 -3.59 1.46
N PRO A 215 -10.45 -4.53 1.41
CA PRO A 215 -9.15 -4.30 0.76
C PRO A 215 -9.31 -3.98 -0.75
N ASP A 216 -10.37 -4.47 -1.37
CA ASP A 216 -10.69 -4.20 -2.76
C ASP A 216 -10.91 -2.71 -3.06
N ILE A 217 -11.57 -1.97 -2.16
CA ILE A 217 -11.78 -0.51 -2.29
C ILE A 217 -10.43 0.22 -2.16
N ILE A 218 -9.59 -0.21 -1.23
CA ILE A 218 -8.24 0.37 -1.05
C ILE A 218 -7.43 0.21 -2.34
N LEU A 219 -7.39 -0.99 -2.89
CA LEU A 219 -6.65 -1.29 -4.11
C LEU A 219 -7.22 -0.56 -5.34
N ASP A 220 -8.55 -0.44 -5.46
CA ASP A 220 -9.19 0.35 -6.51
C ASP A 220 -8.75 1.82 -6.46
N LEU A 221 -8.61 2.40 -5.27
CA LEU A 221 -8.13 3.78 -5.08
C LEU A 221 -6.64 3.91 -5.42
N LEU A 222 -5.81 2.98 -4.94
CA LEU A 222 -4.37 2.97 -5.22
C LEU A 222 -4.05 2.78 -6.70
N LEU A 223 -4.83 1.98 -7.42
CA LEU A 223 -4.74 1.83 -8.88
C LEU A 223 -4.89 3.15 -9.64
N HIS A 224 -5.71 4.06 -9.12
CA HIS A 224 -5.97 5.37 -9.71
C HIS A 224 -5.12 6.49 -9.10
N HIS A 225 -4.33 6.19 -8.07
CA HIS A 225 -3.44 7.17 -7.48
C HIS A 225 -2.31 7.54 -8.45
N HIS A 226 -2.00 8.82 -8.56
CA HIS A 226 -1.07 9.32 -9.58
C HIS A 226 0.38 8.85 -9.39
N ASN A 227 0.81 8.60 -8.14
CA ASN A 227 2.17 8.13 -7.85
C ASN A 227 2.18 7.33 -6.54
N VAL A 228 2.37 6.02 -6.64
CA VAL A 228 2.38 5.10 -5.50
C VAL A 228 3.36 3.97 -5.72
N ASP A 229 4.03 3.55 -4.67
CA ASP A 229 4.73 2.27 -4.57
C ASP A 229 4.30 1.48 -3.33
N ILE A 230 4.58 0.19 -3.36
CA ILE A 230 4.09 -0.76 -2.35
C ILE A 230 5.23 -1.70 -1.96
N GLN A 231 5.52 -1.85 -0.68
CA GLN A 231 6.34 -2.94 -0.19
C GLN A 231 5.38 -4.05 0.24
N TRP A 232 5.58 -5.27 -0.29
CA TRP A 232 4.65 -6.36 0.02
C TRP A 232 4.72 -6.76 1.49
N GLY A 233 3.54 -6.93 2.12
CA GLY A 233 3.42 -7.58 3.41
C GLY A 233 3.20 -9.09 3.27
N ASN A 234 3.29 -9.81 4.40
CA ASN A 234 3.05 -11.26 4.39
C ASN A 234 1.59 -11.59 4.04
N HIS A 235 0.62 -10.76 4.40
CA HIS A 235 -0.77 -10.91 3.95
C HIS A 235 -0.92 -10.68 2.45
N ASP A 236 -0.18 -9.76 1.85
CA ASP A 236 -0.28 -9.47 0.42
C ASP A 236 0.24 -10.63 -0.44
N VAL A 237 1.39 -11.21 -0.08
CA VAL A 237 1.99 -12.29 -0.88
C VAL A 237 1.16 -13.56 -0.92
N VAL A 238 0.37 -13.87 0.12
CA VAL A 238 -0.52 -15.03 0.09
C VAL A 238 -1.69 -14.80 -0.87
N TRP A 239 -2.21 -13.58 -0.99
CA TRP A 239 -3.21 -13.23 -2.01
C TRP A 239 -2.63 -13.24 -3.42
N MET A 240 -1.37 -12.77 -3.57
CA MET A 240 -0.63 -12.85 -4.83
C MET A 240 -0.43 -14.31 -5.26
N GLY A 241 -0.12 -15.20 -4.31
CA GLY A 241 -0.01 -16.64 -4.53
C GLY A 241 -1.33 -17.29 -4.91
N ALA A 242 -2.42 -16.90 -4.26
CA ALA A 242 -3.76 -17.39 -4.60
C ALA A 242 -4.17 -16.99 -6.03
N ALA A 243 -3.92 -15.75 -6.42
CA ALA A 243 -4.15 -15.27 -7.80
C ALA A 243 -3.26 -15.97 -8.83
N ALA A 244 -2.03 -16.36 -8.45
CA ALA A 244 -1.13 -17.16 -9.27
C ALA A 244 -1.63 -18.62 -9.46
N GLY A 245 -2.60 -19.04 -8.64
CA GLY A 245 -3.18 -20.40 -8.67
C GLY A 245 -2.49 -21.38 -7.72
N SER A 246 -1.80 -20.90 -6.69
CA SER A 246 -1.25 -21.74 -5.60
C SER A 246 -2.39 -22.30 -4.74
N PRO A 247 -2.59 -23.63 -4.68
CA PRO A 247 -3.68 -24.22 -3.90
C PRO A 247 -3.58 -23.90 -2.40
N ILE A 248 -2.38 -23.92 -1.84
CA ILE A 248 -2.13 -23.63 -0.43
C ILE A 248 -2.39 -22.16 -0.11
N CYS A 249 -2.03 -21.23 -0.99
CA CYS A 249 -2.34 -19.82 -0.83
C CYS A 249 -3.84 -19.55 -0.93
N CYS A 250 -4.56 -20.21 -1.87
CA CYS A 250 -6.03 -20.15 -1.95
C CYS A 250 -6.69 -20.61 -0.64
N ALA A 251 -6.27 -21.76 -0.12
CA ALA A 251 -6.78 -22.28 1.15
C ALA A 251 -6.48 -21.33 2.33
N THR A 252 -5.27 -20.75 2.37
CA THR A 252 -4.86 -19.80 3.40
C THR A 252 -5.70 -18.52 3.38
N VAL A 253 -5.94 -17.95 2.19
CA VAL A 253 -6.80 -16.75 2.01
C VAL A 253 -8.21 -17.05 2.49
N ILE A 254 -8.82 -18.15 2.03
CA ILE A 254 -10.19 -18.52 2.42
C ILE A 254 -10.28 -18.75 3.92
N LYS A 255 -9.34 -19.52 4.50
CA LYS A 255 -9.28 -19.76 5.95
C LYS A 255 -9.21 -18.44 6.71
N THR A 256 -8.36 -17.52 6.31
CA THR A 256 -8.19 -16.23 7.00
C THR A 256 -9.44 -15.37 6.87
N THR A 257 -10.06 -15.27 5.70
CA THR A 257 -11.29 -14.49 5.50
C THR A 257 -12.48 -15.07 6.28
N LEU A 258 -12.58 -16.40 6.42
CA LEU A 258 -13.58 -17.05 7.26
C LEU A 258 -13.31 -16.79 8.74
N ALA A 259 -12.06 -16.87 9.19
CA ALA A 259 -11.70 -16.60 10.58
C ALA A 259 -12.10 -15.19 11.06
N TYR A 260 -12.12 -14.20 10.14
CA TYR A 260 -12.54 -12.81 10.43
C TYR A 260 -13.95 -12.46 9.92
N HIS A 261 -14.73 -13.44 9.48
CA HIS A 261 -16.07 -13.25 8.91
C HIS A 261 -16.13 -12.28 7.72
N ASN A 262 -15.07 -12.22 6.93
CA ASN A 262 -14.95 -11.31 5.76
C ASN A 262 -15.13 -12.03 4.40
N HIS A 263 -15.60 -13.28 4.42
CA HIS A 263 -15.73 -14.10 3.21
C HIS A 263 -16.73 -13.55 2.17
N GLY A 264 -17.70 -12.73 2.57
CA GLY A 264 -18.60 -12.03 1.64
C GLY A 264 -17.85 -11.18 0.62
N MET A 265 -16.71 -10.59 0.98
CA MET A 265 -15.87 -9.83 0.07
C MET A 265 -15.29 -10.70 -1.06
N LEU A 266 -14.99 -11.98 -0.80
CA LEU A 266 -14.54 -12.91 -1.84
C LEU A 266 -15.60 -13.06 -2.95
N GLU A 267 -16.87 -13.19 -2.57
CA GLU A 267 -17.98 -13.37 -3.53
C GLU A 267 -18.36 -12.04 -4.17
N ASP A 268 -18.60 -10.99 -3.38
CA ASP A 268 -19.15 -9.71 -3.84
C ASP A 268 -18.15 -8.91 -4.67
N SER A 269 -16.87 -8.90 -4.28
CA SER A 269 -15.85 -8.07 -4.92
C SER A 269 -15.03 -8.82 -5.96
N TYR A 270 -14.69 -10.08 -5.69
CA TYR A 270 -13.82 -10.86 -6.56
C TYR A 270 -14.52 -11.98 -7.33
N GLY A 271 -15.80 -12.25 -7.04
CA GLY A 271 -16.56 -13.30 -7.70
C GLY A 271 -16.10 -14.72 -7.35
N ILE A 272 -15.40 -14.89 -6.22
CA ILE A 272 -14.89 -16.18 -5.76
C ILE A 272 -15.96 -16.88 -4.95
N ASN A 273 -16.57 -17.92 -5.54
CA ASN A 273 -17.75 -18.59 -5.00
C ASN A 273 -17.38 -19.72 -4.04
N LEU A 274 -17.89 -19.69 -2.81
CA LEU A 274 -17.62 -20.69 -1.78
C LEU A 274 -18.68 -21.82 -1.66
N ARG A 275 -19.69 -21.88 -2.55
CA ARG A 275 -20.79 -22.88 -2.45
C ARG A 275 -20.30 -24.31 -2.47
N HIS A 276 -19.22 -24.62 -3.21
CA HIS A 276 -18.68 -25.97 -3.25
C HIS A 276 -18.03 -26.34 -1.92
N LEU A 277 -17.30 -25.39 -1.32
CA LEU A 277 -16.73 -25.55 0.01
C LEU A 277 -17.84 -25.70 1.05
N GLN A 278 -18.89 -24.88 0.99
CA GLN A 278 -20.03 -24.98 1.90
C GLN A 278 -20.68 -26.37 1.85
N ARG A 279 -20.95 -26.91 0.65
CA ARG A 279 -21.56 -28.25 0.51
C ARG A 279 -20.68 -29.35 1.09
N LEU A 280 -19.38 -29.32 0.83
CA LEU A 280 -18.42 -30.25 1.40
C LEU A 280 -18.42 -30.13 2.95
N ALA A 281 -18.36 -28.89 3.44
CA ALA A 281 -18.32 -28.60 4.86
C ALA A 281 -19.58 -29.09 5.58
N ASP A 282 -20.77 -28.79 5.05
CA ASP A 282 -22.06 -29.24 5.60
C ASP A 282 -22.15 -30.77 5.62
N HIS A 283 -21.63 -31.45 4.58
CA HIS A 283 -21.69 -32.91 4.48
C HIS A 283 -20.81 -33.63 5.49
N TYR A 284 -19.57 -33.17 5.69
CA TYR A 284 -18.60 -33.87 6.53
C TYR A 284 -18.51 -33.34 7.96
N TYR A 285 -18.83 -32.04 8.20
CA TYR A 285 -18.58 -31.35 9.46
C TYR A 285 -19.80 -30.64 10.05
N GLY A 286 -20.99 -30.77 9.41
CA GLY A 286 -22.18 -30.03 9.80
C GLY A 286 -22.69 -30.31 11.21
N GLU A 287 -22.45 -31.53 11.73
CA GLU A 287 -22.87 -31.98 13.05
C GLU A 287 -21.74 -31.90 14.10
N ASP A 288 -20.57 -31.39 13.77
CA ASP A 288 -19.44 -31.33 14.67
C ASP A 288 -19.59 -30.21 15.73
N ASP A 289 -18.82 -30.30 16.82
CA ASP A 289 -18.61 -29.16 17.72
C ASP A 289 -17.73 -28.13 17.05
N LEU A 290 -18.31 -26.98 16.72
CA LEU A 290 -17.67 -25.90 16.04
C LEU A 290 -17.15 -24.77 16.95
N SER A 291 -17.16 -24.98 18.27
CA SER A 291 -16.84 -23.95 19.26
C SER A 291 -15.47 -23.29 19.04
N ILE A 292 -14.47 -24.08 18.63
CA ILE A 292 -13.11 -23.58 18.35
C ILE A 292 -12.95 -22.94 16.95
N TRP A 293 -13.95 -23.10 16.08
CA TRP A 293 -13.95 -22.66 14.70
C TRP A 293 -14.73 -21.36 14.48
N MET A 294 -15.38 -20.85 15.54
CA MET A 294 -16.20 -19.64 15.45
C MET A 294 -15.35 -18.46 14.99
N PRO A 295 -15.86 -17.66 14.04
CA PRO A 295 -15.13 -16.51 13.53
C PRO A 295 -15.04 -15.39 14.56
N HIS A 296 -14.01 -14.57 14.43
CA HIS A 296 -13.94 -13.29 15.11
C HIS A 296 -14.99 -12.34 14.51
N THR A 297 -15.83 -11.76 15.35
CA THR A 297 -16.88 -10.82 14.95
C THR A 297 -16.58 -9.43 15.49
N ASP A 298 -16.92 -8.41 14.68
CA ASP A 298 -16.87 -7.00 15.07
C ASP A 298 -18.29 -6.47 15.21
N ALA A 299 -18.70 -6.13 16.41
CA ALA A 299 -20.04 -5.61 16.69
C ALA A 299 -20.39 -4.35 15.89
N ALA A 300 -19.38 -3.58 15.46
CA ALA A 300 -19.58 -2.38 14.64
C ALA A 300 -19.99 -2.70 13.19
N ARG A 301 -19.81 -3.96 12.74
CA ARG A 301 -20.11 -4.40 11.36
C ARG A 301 -21.51 -4.99 11.20
N GLY A 302 -22.33 -4.98 12.24
CA GLY A 302 -23.74 -5.35 12.21
C GLY A 302 -24.10 -6.59 13.04
N PRO A 303 -25.38 -6.95 13.09
CA PRO A 303 -25.84 -8.12 13.78
C PRO A 303 -25.46 -9.39 13.03
N TYR A 304 -24.90 -10.38 13.74
CA TYR A 304 -24.60 -11.69 13.22
C TYR A 304 -25.65 -12.70 13.73
N THR A 305 -26.29 -13.41 12.81
CA THR A 305 -27.19 -14.51 13.18
C THR A 305 -26.41 -15.78 13.51
N GLN A 306 -26.94 -16.62 14.40
CA GLN A 306 -26.30 -17.91 14.71
C GLN A 306 -26.10 -18.78 13.47
N GLY A 307 -27.05 -18.77 12.52
CA GLY A 307 -26.92 -19.51 11.27
C GLY A 307 -25.80 -18.99 10.36
N MET A 308 -25.50 -17.66 10.35
CA MET A 308 -24.36 -17.11 9.63
C MET A 308 -23.04 -17.57 10.24
N LEU A 309 -22.94 -17.47 11.57
CA LEU A 309 -21.73 -17.87 12.30
C LEU A 309 -21.48 -19.37 12.16
N HIS A 310 -22.52 -20.20 12.27
CA HIS A 310 -22.41 -21.65 12.09
C HIS A 310 -21.89 -22.00 10.70
N ARG A 311 -22.50 -21.48 9.61
CA ARG A 311 -22.03 -21.72 8.26
C ARG A 311 -20.58 -21.30 8.05
N CYS A 312 -20.18 -20.17 8.62
CA CYS A 312 -18.81 -19.70 8.58
C CYS A 312 -17.86 -20.67 9.28
N ALA A 313 -18.22 -21.13 10.49
CA ALA A 313 -17.42 -22.05 11.29
C ALA A 313 -17.25 -23.43 10.64
N VAL A 314 -18.30 -23.98 10.02
CA VAL A 314 -18.24 -25.26 9.29
C VAL A 314 -17.26 -25.16 8.12
N MET A 315 -17.36 -24.10 7.31
CA MET A 315 -16.43 -23.87 6.20
C MET A 315 -15.00 -23.60 6.69
N HIS A 316 -14.84 -22.89 7.82
CA HIS A 316 -13.54 -22.62 8.42
C HIS A 316 -12.83 -23.91 8.83
N LYS A 317 -13.57 -24.87 9.44
CA LYS A 317 -13.04 -26.21 9.77
C LYS A 317 -12.61 -26.95 8.50
N ALA A 318 -13.50 -27.07 7.52
CA ALA A 318 -13.24 -27.80 6.30
C ALA A 318 -12.00 -27.31 5.54
N ILE A 319 -11.90 -25.98 5.30
CA ILE A 319 -10.76 -25.42 4.58
C ILE A 319 -9.46 -25.49 5.40
N SER A 320 -9.52 -25.47 6.72
CA SER A 320 -8.34 -25.61 7.57
C SER A 320 -7.75 -27.03 7.48
N ILE A 321 -8.58 -28.06 7.41
CA ILE A 321 -8.12 -29.44 7.23
C ILE A 321 -7.47 -29.59 5.84
N ILE A 322 -8.09 -29.07 4.79
CA ILE A 322 -7.50 -29.03 3.44
C ILE A 322 -6.14 -28.30 3.48
N LEU A 323 -6.07 -27.15 4.16
CA LEU A 323 -4.83 -26.38 4.30
C LEU A 323 -3.71 -27.20 4.96
N PHE A 324 -3.98 -27.89 6.05
CA PHE A 324 -2.97 -28.71 6.75
C PHE A 324 -2.46 -29.87 5.89
N LYS A 325 -3.31 -30.47 5.04
CA LYS A 325 -2.88 -31.47 4.04
C LYS A 325 -1.97 -30.86 2.99
N LEU A 326 -2.28 -29.67 2.50
CA LEU A 326 -1.47 -28.94 1.54
C LEU A 326 -0.12 -28.49 2.15
N GLU A 327 -0.10 -28.11 3.43
CA GLU A 327 1.16 -27.79 4.15
C GLU A 327 2.12 -29.00 4.13
N CYS A 328 1.64 -30.21 4.44
CA CYS A 328 2.45 -31.42 4.35
C CYS A 328 3.07 -31.59 2.96
N ALA A 329 2.26 -31.44 1.90
CA ALA A 329 2.69 -31.60 0.51
C ALA A 329 3.72 -30.54 0.07
N VAL A 330 3.58 -29.28 0.51
CA VAL A 330 4.54 -28.20 0.22
C VAL A 330 5.85 -28.42 0.96
N ILE A 331 5.80 -28.84 2.22
CA ILE A 331 6.98 -29.13 3.05
C ILE A 331 7.79 -30.27 2.43
N ASP A 332 7.12 -31.35 1.97
CA ASP A 332 7.79 -32.49 1.33
C ASP A 332 8.54 -32.08 0.04
N ARG A 333 7.95 -31.19 -0.76
CA ARG A 333 8.57 -30.68 -2.00
C ARG A 333 9.73 -29.72 -1.76
N ASN A 334 9.73 -29.04 -0.60
CA ASN A 334 10.67 -27.94 -0.31
C ASN A 334 11.39 -28.15 1.03
N PRO A 335 12.30 -29.13 1.13
CA PRO A 335 13.06 -29.40 2.36
C PRO A 335 13.91 -28.20 2.80
N ASP A 336 14.32 -27.34 1.85
CA ASP A 336 15.08 -26.11 2.12
C ASP A 336 14.27 -25.09 2.95
N PHE A 337 12.94 -25.18 3.00
CA PHE A 337 12.10 -24.31 3.85
C PHE A 337 12.28 -24.58 5.35
N GLN A 338 12.85 -25.74 5.72
CA GLN A 338 13.08 -26.15 7.11
C GLN A 338 11.81 -26.09 7.99
N MET A 339 10.65 -26.37 7.40
CA MET A 339 9.34 -26.26 8.04
C MET A 339 8.74 -27.60 8.46
N ALA A 340 9.54 -28.68 8.54
CA ALA A 340 9.09 -29.99 8.98
C ALA A 340 8.37 -29.98 10.35
N GLY A 341 8.64 -28.96 11.18
CA GLY A 341 7.92 -28.70 12.42
C GLY A 341 6.41 -28.46 12.28
N ARG A 342 5.92 -28.07 11.10
CA ARG A 342 4.51 -27.78 10.80
C ARG A 342 3.72 -28.97 10.24
N ASP A 343 4.35 -30.10 10.01
CA ASP A 343 3.68 -31.33 9.54
C ASP A 343 2.91 -32.00 10.69
N TYR A 344 1.81 -31.34 11.11
CA TYR A 344 1.05 -31.78 12.29
C TYR A 344 0.16 -32.97 12.02
N LEU A 345 -0.48 -33.08 10.84
CA LEU A 345 -1.40 -34.19 10.57
C LEU A 345 -0.74 -35.56 10.70
N ARG A 346 0.53 -35.70 10.30
CA ARG A 346 1.28 -36.95 10.43
C ARG A 346 1.75 -37.25 11.86
N ARG A 347 1.60 -36.31 12.78
CA ARG A 347 1.95 -36.42 14.20
C ARG A 347 0.75 -36.62 15.12
N ILE A 348 -0.44 -36.69 14.54
CA ILE A 348 -1.66 -36.99 15.29
C ILE A 348 -1.74 -38.50 15.54
N ASP A 349 -1.91 -38.88 16.81
CA ASP A 349 -2.40 -40.20 17.17
C ASP A 349 -3.93 -40.14 17.17
N PHE A 350 -4.54 -40.52 16.04
CA PHE A 350 -6.01 -40.46 15.86
C PHE A 350 -6.76 -41.36 16.81
N ALA A 351 -6.14 -42.45 17.32
CA ALA A 351 -6.76 -43.37 18.27
C ALA A 351 -6.81 -42.80 19.70
N LYS A 352 -5.77 -42.03 20.07
CA LYS A 352 -5.72 -41.37 21.39
C LYS A 352 -6.30 -39.96 21.37
N GLY A 353 -6.44 -39.32 20.20
CA GLY A 353 -6.81 -37.93 20.08
C GLY A 353 -5.74 -36.99 20.61
N THR A 354 -4.46 -37.27 20.33
CA THR A 354 -3.32 -36.47 20.76
C THR A 354 -2.44 -36.09 19.58
N VAL A 355 -1.63 -35.03 19.72
CA VAL A 355 -0.64 -34.60 18.75
C VAL A 355 0.73 -34.43 19.42
N ASP A 356 1.81 -34.89 18.75
CA ASP A 356 3.17 -34.61 19.18
C ASP A 356 3.62 -33.22 18.71
N ILE A 357 4.00 -32.36 19.66
CA ILE A 357 4.63 -31.06 19.37
C ILE A 357 5.97 -31.01 20.11
N ALA A 358 7.04 -30.98 19.35
CA ALA A 358 8.42 -30.92 19.86
C ALA A 358 8.76 -32.05 20.86
N GLY A 359 8.25 -33.26 20.64
CA GLY A 359 8.51 -34.45 21.46
C GLY A 359 7.61 -34.55 22.71
N ARG A 360 6.57 -33.76 22.81
CA ARG A 360 5.57 -33.81 23.87
C ARG A 360 4.18 -34.01 23.30
N GLU A 361 3.42 -34.96 23.89
CA GLU A 361 2.02 -35.20 23.51
C GLU A 361 1.07 -34.18 24.15
N TYR A 362 0.15 -33.65 23.33
CA TYR A 362 -0.92 -32.76 23.76
C TYR A 362 -2.28 -33.31 23.33
N PRO A 363 -3.32 -33.25 24.18
CA PRO A 363 -4.68 -33.62 23.80
C PRO A 363 -5.24 -32.60 22.78
N LEU A 364 -5.92 -33.13 21.77
CA LEU A 364 -6.64 -32.30 20.77
C LEU A 364 -7.97 -31.84 21.36
N ARG A 365 -8.33 -30.58 21.06
CA ARG A 365 -9.63 -29.99 21.41
C ARG A 365 -10.75 -30.48 20.48
N ASP A 366 -10.40 -30.92 19.29
CA ASP A 366 -11.29 -31.47 18.27
C ASP A 366 -10.62 -32.69 17.65
N THR A 367 -11.28 -33.83 17.68
CA THR A 367 -10.79 -35.14 17.22
C THR A 367 -11.58 -35.65 16.00
N SER A 368 -12.48 -34.82 15.44
CA SER A 368 -13.28 -35.16 14.25
C SER A 368 -12.52 -34.80 12.95
N PHE A 369 -12.05 -35.84 12.26
CA PHE A 369 -11.31 -35.75 11.01
C PHE A 369 -11.91 -36.67 9.94
N PRO A 370 -13.18 -36.54 9.55
CA PRO A 370 -13.85 -37.52 8.68
C PRO A 370 -13.29 -37.63 7.27
N THR A 371 -12.55 -36.63 6.79
CA THR A 371 -11.90 -36.66 5.46
C THR A 371 -10.42 -37.05 5.52
N VAL A 372 -9.87 -37.31 6.71
CA VAL A 372 -8.45 -37.69 6.88
C VAL A 372 -8.33 -39.21 6.96
N ASP A 373 -7.52 -39.80 6.08
CA ASP A 373 -7.13 -41.20 6.20
C ASP A 373 -5.95 -41.30 7.19
N PRO A 374 -6.10 -41.98 8.33
CA PRO A 374 -4.99 -42.16 9.27
C PRO A 374 -3.75 -42.88 8.69
N ALA A 375 -3.91 -43.66 7.59
CA ALA A 375 -2.79 -44.32 6.91
C ALA A 375 -2.01 -43.37 6.00
N ASP A 376 -2.65 -42.34 5.47
CA ASP A 376 -2.01 -41.25 4.69
C ASP A 376 -2.70 -39.90 5.00
N PRO A 377 -2.37 -39.30 6.15
CA PRO A 377 -3.07 -38.10 6.64
C PRO A 377 -2.89 -36.86 5.73
N ALA A 378 -1.88 -36.85 4.88
CA ALA A 378 -1.60 -35.77 3.96
C ALA A 378 -2.39 -35.87 2.63
N ALA A 379 -2.98 -37.02 2.32
CA ALA A 379 -3.74 -37.22 1.10
C ALA A 379 -5.05 -36.43 1.12
N LEU A 380 -5.33 -35.68 0.05
CA LEU A 380 -6.62 -35.03 -0.15
C LEU A 380 -7.71 -36.10 -0.41
N HIS A 381 -8.86 -35.96 0.26
CA HIS A 381 -10.03 -36.74 -0.13
C HIS A 381 -10.51 -36.32 -1.54
N PRO A 382 -11.04 -37.24 -2.37
CA PRO A 382 -11.50 -36.89 -3.74
C PRO A 382 -12.44 -35.67 -3.80
N ASP A 383 -13.34 -35.55 -2.83
CA ASP A 383 -14.26 -34.40 -2.76
C ASP A 383 -13.53 -33.09 -2.40
N GLU A 384 -12.50 -33.17 -1.55
CA GLU A 384 -11.64 -32.00 -1.23
C GLU A 384 -10.85 -31.55 -2.45
N GLN A 385 -10.29 -32.49 -3.24
CA GLN A 385 -9.58 -32.17 -4.48
C GLN A 385 -10.50 -31.47 -5.46
N LEU A 386 -11.74 -31.98 -5.66
CA LEU A 386 -12.71 -31.38 -6.56
C LEU A 386 -13.07 -29.93 -6.13
N VAL A 387 -13.27 -29.70 -4.83
CA VAL A 387 -13.55 -28.37 -4.28
C VAL A 387 -12.36 -27.45 -4.47
N LEU A 388 -11.15 -27.91 -4.16
CA LEU A 388 -9.91 -27.15 -4.29
C LEU A 388 -9.66 -26.71 -5.73
N ASP A 389 -9.84 -27.62 -6.72
CA ASP A 389 -9.68 -27.30 -8.13
C ASP A 389 -10.62 -26.17 -8.57
N LYS A 390 -11.87 -26.18 -8.10
CA LYS A 390 -12.84 -25.12 -8.40
C LYS A 390 -12.50 -23.80 -7.73
N LEU A 391 -12.02 -23.84 -6.49
CA LEU A 391 -11.56 -22.63 -5.77
C LEU A 391 -10.37 -22.01 -6.48
N VAL A 392 -9.34 -22.78 -6.78
CA VAL A 392 -8.15 -22.33 -7.53
C VAL A 392 -8.55 -21.72 -8.88
N ALA A 393 -9.45 -22.37 -9.61
CA ALA A 393 -9.97 -21.84 -10.88
C ALA A 393 -10.68 -20.48 -10.67
N SER A 394 -11.47 -20.31 -9.60
CA SER A 394 -12.15 -19.06 -9.29
C SER A 394 -11.16 -17.91 -8.99
N PHE A 395 -10.10 -18.16 -8.21
CA PHE A 395 -9.06 -17.16 -7.95
C PHE A 395 -8.32 -16.75 -9.25
N ARG A 396 -7.98 -17.72 -10.09
CA ARG A 396 -7.29 -17.46 -11.37
C ARG A 396 -8.16 -16.70 -12.38
N GLN A 397 -9.46 -16.92 -12.37
CA GLN A 397 -10.40 -16.33 -13.32
C GLN A 397 -10.99 -14.99 -12.85
N SER A 398 -10.77 -14.60 -11.60
CA SER A 398 -11.24 -13.32 -11.07
C SER A 398 -10.53 -12.15 -11.72
N ALA A 399 -11.17 -11.48 -12.67
CA ALA A 399 -10.58 -10.38 -13.44
C ALA A 399 -10.12 -9.22 -12.52
N LYS A 400 -10.94 -8.88 -11.51
CA LYS A 400 -10.62 -7.82 -10.55
C LYS A 400 -9.41 -8.20 -9.68
N LEU A 401 -9.36 -9.43 -9.16
CA LEU A 401 -8.20 -9.88 -8.39
C LEU A 401 -6.92 -9.89 -9.23
N GLN A 402 -7.00 -10.37 -10.48
CA GLN A 402 -5.87 -10.36 -11.40
C GLN A 402 -5.39 -8.92 -11.71
N GLN A 403 -6.30 -7.96 -11.79
CA GLN A 403 -5.93 -6.55 -11.96
C GLN A 403 -5.18 -6.02 -10.74
N HIS A 404 -5.69 -6.28 -9.53
CA HIS A 404 -5.06 -5.88 -8.27
C HIS A 404 -3.68 -6.52 -8.09
N VAL A 405 -3.56 -7.82 -8.34
CA VAL A 405 -2.27 -8.53 -8.18
C VAL A 405 -1.25 -8.08 -9.22
N ARG A 406 -1.64 -7.85 -10.47
CA ARG A 406 -0.73 -7.24 -11.46
C ARG A 406 -0.25 -5.86 -11.04
N PHE A 407 -1.11 -5.07 -10.40
CA PHE A 407 -0.74 -3.78 -9.85
C PHE A 407 0.27 -3.93 -8.71
N LEU A 408 0.07 -4.89 -7.79
CA LEU A 408 1.04 -5.18 -6.73
C LEU A 408 2.41 -5.58 -7.28
N TYR A 409 2.46 -6.38 -8.36
CA TYR A 409 3.72 -6.72 -9.02
C TYR A 409 4.35 -5.54 -9.77
N ALA A 410 3.53 -4.67 -10.38
CA ALA A 410 4.01 -3.54 -11.16
C ALA A 410 4.53 -2.39 -10.30
N LYS A 411 3.94 -2.18 -9.11
CA LYS A 411 4.25 -1.07 -8.20
C LYS A 411 4.91 -1.52 -6.91
N GLY A 412 5.09 -2.83 -6.71
CA GLY A 412 5.56 -3.38 -5.46
C GLY A 412 6.83 -4.22 -5.58
N SER A 413 7.45 -4.41 -4.42
CA SER A 413 8.66 -5.21 -4.20
C SER A 413 8.76 -5.62 -2.72
N VAL A 414 9.73 -6.47 -2.39
CA VAL A 414 10.02 -6.85 -1.00
C VAL A 414 10.59 -5.67 -0.21
N TYR A 415 11.40 -4.82 -0.85
CA TYR A 415 11.90 -3.57 -0.28
C TYR A 415 12.00 -2.49 -1.36
N HIS A 416 12.09 -1.24 -0.94
CA HIS A 416 12.30 -0.10 -1.84
C HIS A 416 13.27 0.90 -1.18
N ILE A 417 14.03 1.60 -2.01
CA ILE A 417 14.90 2.70 -1.56
C ILE A 417 14.48 3.94 -2.32
N GLU A 418 14.19 5.00 -1.58
CA GLU A 418 13.87 6.29 -2.17
C GLU A 418 14.22 7.44 -1.23
N ASN A 419 14.89 8.44 -1.77
CA ASN A 419 15.24 9.70 -1.08
C ASN A 419 15.91 9.47 0.29
N GLY A 420 16.82 8.49 0.35
CA GLY A 420 17.52 8.13 1.57
C GLY A 420 16.70 7.30 2.57
N ASN A 421 15.52 6.84 2.20
CA ASN A 421 14.69 5.96 3.02
C ASN A 421 14.72 4.54 2.48
N LEU A 422 15.01 3.56 3.35
CA LEU A 422 14.89 2.13 3.09
C LEU A 422 13.56 1.65 3.64
N LEU A 423 12.68 1.17 2.75
CA LEU A 423 11.33 0.73 3.05
C LEU A 423 11.24 -0.78 2.94
N TYR A 424 10.73 -1.45 3.94
CA TYR A 424 10.34 -2.87 3.90
C TYR A 424 9.31 -3.17 4.98
N HIS A 425 8.45 -4.17 4.74
CA HIS A 425 7.34 -4.43 5.63
C HIS A 425 7.75 -4.99 6.99
N GLY A 426 8.44 -6.14 7.03
CA GLY A 426 8.67 -6.90 8.27
C GLY A 426 10.08 -6.71 8.86
N ALA A 427 11.06 -7.48 8.40
CA ALA A 427 12.38 -7.53 9.00
C ALA A 427 13.49 -7.78 7.98
N VAL A 428 14.72 -7.41 8.30
CA VAL A 428 15.92 -8.01 7.72
C VAL A 428 16.39 -9.08 8.70
N PRO A 429 16.19 -10.39 8.42
CA PRO A 429 16.45 -11.46 9.39
C PRO A 429 17.85 -11.41 10.01
N MET A 430 17.92 -11.57 11.32
CA MET A 430 19.17 -11.48 12.09
C MET A 430 19.40 -12.71 12.99
N THR A 431 20.65 -12.94 13.35
CA THR A 431 21.03 -13.90 14.38
C THR A 431 20.97 -13.26 15.76
N GLU A 432 20.98 -14.08 16.83
CA GLU A 432 21.07 -13.62 18.22
C GLU A 432 22.30 -12.71 18.50
N LYS A 433 23.35 -12.82 17.66
CA LYS A 433 24.57 -12.01 17.74
C LYS A 433 24.51 -10.72 16.92
N GLY A 434 23.36 -10.42 16.27
CA GLY A 434 23.16 -9.23 15.47
C GLY A 434 23.83 -9.25 14.08
N ALA A 435 24.30 -10.39 13.59
CA ALA A 435 24.70 -10.56 12.20
C ALA A 435 23.46 -10.87 11.35
N PHE A 436 23.50 -10.64 10.05
CA PHE A 436 22.43 -11.07 9.14
C PHE A 436 22.31 -12.60 9.16
N ALA A 437 21.10 -13.09 9.37
CA ALA A 437 20.83 -14.51 9.29
C ALA A 437 20.91 -14.96 7.83
N ALA A 438 21.51 -16.13 7.61
CA ALA A 438 21.67 -16.70 6.28
C ALA A 438 20.80 -17.95 6.14
N GLU A 439 20.07 -18.04 5.04
CA GLU A 439 19.29 -19.21 4.67
C GLU A 439 19.84 -19.84 3.39
N ARG A 440 19.67 -21.15 3.28
CA ARG A 440 20.13 -21.91 2.12
C ARG A 440 18.95 -22.29 1.25
N PHE A 441 18.93 -21.77 0.04
CA PHE A 441 17.98 -22.16 -0.99
C PHE A 441 18.72 -22.65 -2.23
N GLU A 442 18.28 -23.79 -2.79
CA GLU A 442 18.87 -24.38 -4.00
C GLU A 442 20.41 -24.53 -3.91
N GLY A 443 20.91 -24.85 -2.71
CA GLY A 443 22.33 -25.05 -2.43
C GLY A 443 23.14 -23.75 -2.23
N ARG A 444 22.56 -22.55 -2.37
CA ARG A 444 23.24 -21.27 -2.16
C ARG A 444 22.78 -20.61 -0.85
N LEU A 445 23.67 -19.86 -0.22
CA LEU A 445 23.38 -19.08 0.98
C LEU A 445 23.00 -17.64 0.59
N TYR A 446 21.91 -17.14 1.17
CA TYR A 446 21.43 -15.79 1.01
C TYR A 446 21.25 -15.14 2.38
N SER A 447 21.64 -13.88 2.52
CA SER A 447 21.46 -13.07 3.76
C SER A 447 21.32 -11.59 3.42
N GLY A 448 20.80 -10.79 4.33
CA GLY A 448 20.66 -9.35 4.17
C GLY A 448 19.93 -8.98 2.88
N ARG A 449 20.49 -8.06 2.09
CA ARG A 449 19.91 -7.60 0.81
C ARG A 449 19.76 -8.75 -0.18
N ALA A 450 20.75 -9.63 -0.31
CA ALA A 450 20.69 -10.75 -1.25
C ALA A 450 19.54 -11.73 -0.95
N LEU A 451 19.15 -11.89 0.33
CA LEU A 451 17.97 -12.67 0.70
C LEU A 451 16.69 -11.98 0.23
N MET A 452 16.57 -10.67 0.40
CA MET A 452 15.39 -9.91 -0.06
C MET A 452 15.27 -9.90 -1.57
N ASP A 453 16.38 -9.73 -2.30
CA ASP A 453 16.42 -9.83 -3.76
C ASP A 453 15.96 -11.21 -4.26
N TYR A 454 16.43 -12.28 -3.61
CA TYR A 454 15.98 -13.64 -3.90
C TYR A 454 14.49 -13.83 -3.63
N CYS A 455 13.98 -13.30 -2.52
CA CYS A 455 12.56 -13.36 -2.19
C CYS A 455 11.69 -12.66 -3.24
N ASP A 456 12.09 -11.49 -3.72
CA ASP A 456 11.39 -10.75 -4.77
C ASP A 456 11.38 -11.53 -6.09
N GLU A 457 12.54 -12.06 -6.51
CA GLU A 457 12.65 -12.86 -7.73
C GLU A 457 11.74 -14.10 -7.69
N ARG A 458 11.76 -14.86 -6.57
CA ARG A 458 10.94 -16.07 -6.43
C ARG A 458 9.44 -15.76 -6.39
N ALA A 459 9.04 -14.68 -5.72
CA ALA A 459 7.65 -14.24 -5.72
C ALA A 459 7.16 -13.92 -7.15
N ARG A 460 7.99 -13.22 -7.96
CA ARG A 460 7.67 -12.92 -9.37
C ARG A 460 7.62 -14.19 -10.23
N GLN A 461 8.52 -15.14 -10.03
CA GLN A 461 8.49 -16.42 -10.74
C GLN A 461 7.18 -17.19 -10.50
N GLY A 462 6.64 -17.17 -9.27
CA GLY A 462 5.37 -17.81 -8.92
C GLY A 462 4.18 -17.32 -9.78
N TYR A 463 4.23 -16.09 -10.25
CA TYR A 463 3.17 -15.49 -11.07
C TYR A 463 3.50 -15.47 -12.57
N TYR A 464 4.72 -15.10 -12.95
CA TYR A 464 5.09 -14.82 -14.36
C TYR A 464 5.72 -15.99 -15.09
N ALA A 465 6.28 -17.00 -14.38
CA ALA A 465 6.84 -18.16 -15.06
C ALA A 465 5.78 -18.93 -15.85
N PRO A 466 6.17 -19.66 -16.92
CA PRO A 466 5.23 -20.42 -17.75
C PRO A 466 4.37 -21.37 -16.94
N GLU A 467 3.09 -21.47 -17.30
CA GLU A 467 2.14 -22.37 -16.64
C GLU A 467 2.62 -23.82 -16.73
N GLY A 468 2.51 -24.58 -15.61
CA GLY A 468 2.97 -25.96 -15.52
C GLY A 468 4.48 -26.13 -15.39
N SER A 469 5.28 -25.05 -15.40
CA SER A 469 6.73 -25.15 -15.20
C SER A 469 7.10 -25.38 -13.73
N ALA A 470 8.23 -26.08 -13.50
CA ALA A 470 8.79 -26.27 -12.16
C ALA A 470 9.13 -24.94 -11.47
N ALA A 471 9.57 -23.94 -12.24
CA ALA A 471 9.85 -22.59 -11.72
C ALA A 471 8.59 -21.94 -11.16
N ARG A 472 7.45 -22.06 -11.87
CA ARG A 472 6.17 -21.52 -11.39
C ARG A 472 5.71 -22.20 -10.12
N GLN A 473 5.75 -23.54 -10.08
CA GLN A 473 5.38 -24.33 -8.90
C GLN A 473 6.24 -23.95 -7.68
N SER A 474 7.55 -23.91 -7.86
CA SER A 474 8.48 -23.54 -6.79
C SER A 474 8.24 -22.09 -6.31
N GLY A 475 8.00 -21.15 -7.23
CA GLY A 475 7.66 -19.77 -6.86
C GLY A 475 6.31 -19.66 -6.13
N GLN A 476 5.30 -20.47 -6.51
CA GLN A 476 4.02 -20.53 -5.81
C GLN A 476 4.16 -21.08 -4.38
N ASP A 477 4.96 -22.14 -4.21
CA ASP A 477 5.28 -22.68 -2.88
C ASP A 477 6.07 -21.63 -2.04
N PHE A 478 6.95 -20.85 -2.71
CA PHE A 478 7.73 -19.79 -2.05
C PHE A 478 6.88 -18.60 -1.60
N LEU A 479 5.81 -18.26 -2.32
CA LEU A 479 4.84 -17.24 -1.85
C LEU A 479 4.16 -17.66 -0.53
N TRP A 480 3.89 -18.95 -0.34
CA TRP A 480 3.44 -19.45 0.96
C TRP A 480 4.55 -19.43 2.01
N TYR A 481 5.81 -19.74 1.64
CA TYR A 481 6.96 -19.58 2.55
C TYR A 481 7.09 -18.14 3.03
N LEU A 482 6.93 -17.15 2.14
CA LEU A 482 6.98 -15.74 2.51
C LEU A 482 5.88 -15.36 3.52
N TRP A 483 4.73 -16.03 3.48
CA TRP A 483 3.64 -15.85 4.44
C TRP A 483 4.03 -16.25 5.88
N CYS A 484 4.72 -17.37 6.07
CA CYS A 484 4.88 -17.98 7.40
C CYS A 484 6.26 -18.65 7.68
N GLY A 485 7.21 -18.53 6.76
CA GLY A 485 8.55 -19.13 6.88
C GLY A 485 9.43 -18.42 7.91
N LYS A 486 10.29 -19.19 8.58
CA LYS A 486 11.13 -18.73 9.71
C LYS A 486 12.01 -17.53 9.38
N LEU A 487 12.64 -17.50 8.22
CA LEU A 487 13.52 -16.41 7.78
C LEU A 487 12.88 -15.56 6.66
N SER A 488 11.56 -15.62 6.54
CA SER A 488 10.84 -14.70 5.66
C SER A 488 10.99 -13.26 6.16
N PRO A 489 11.50 -12.35 5.31
CA PRO A 489 11.62 -10.94 5.67
C PRO A 489 10.26 -10.27 5.85
N LEU A 490 9.17 -10.88 5.38
CA LEU A 490 7.83 -10.35 5.50
C LEU A 490 7.13 -10.82 6.78
N PHE A 491 7.52 -11.97 7.34
CA PHE A 491 6.89 -12.55 8.52
C PHE A 491 7.62 -12.24 9.83
N GLY A 492 8.97 -12.29 9.83
CA GLY A 492 9.81 -11.88 10.97
C GLY A 492 9.57 -12.64 12.28
N ARG A 493 9.20 -13.93 12.21
CA ARG A 493 9.00 -14.81 13.38
C ARG A 493 9.50 -16.22 13.08
N SER A 494 9.80 -16.97 14.14
CA SER A 494 10.31 -18.35 14.03
C SER A 494 9.30 -19.35 13.47
N ALA A 495 8.01 -19.15 13.75
CA ALA A 495 6.92 -20.00 13.30
C ALA A 495 5.58 -19.27 13.43
N MET A 496 4.60 -19.67 12.62
CA MET A 496 3.22 -19.26 12.73
C MET A 496 2.40 -20.41 13.36
N THR A 497 1.83 -20.20 14.53
CA THR A 497 1.16 -21.22 15.34
C THR A 497 -0.33 -21.35 15.00
N THR A 498 -0.66 -21.75 13.75
CA THR A 498 -2.04 -21.85 13.28
C THR A 498 -2.74 -23.09 13.82
N PHE A 499 -2.13 -24.27 13.70
CA PHE A 499 -2.67 -25.54 14.16
C PHE A 499 -2.78 -25.54 15.68
N GLU A 500 -1.72 -25.12 16.37
CA GLU A 500 -1.64 -25.11 17.82
C GLU A 500 -2.73 -24.26 18.46
N ARG A 501 -3.01 -23.09 17.92
CA ARG A 501 -4.05 -22.18 18.41
C ARG A 501 -5.46 -22.77 18.28
N LEU A 502 -5.69 -23.56 17.24
CA LEU A 502 -6.98 -24.22 17.00
C LEU A 502 -7.12 -25.48 17.87
N TYR A 503 -6.17 -26.39 17.76
CA TYR A 503 -6.33 -27.75 18.28
C TYR A 503 -5.79 -27.99 19.69
N VAL A 504 -4.87 -27.16 20.19
CA VAL A 504 -4.20 -27.37 21.49
C VAL A 504 -4.61 -26.27 22.48
N ALA A 505 -5.06 -26.69 23.69
CA ALA A 505 -5.46 -25.75 24.73
C ALA A 505 -4.27 -25.12 25.46
N ASP A 506 -3.11 -25.77 25.48
CA ASP A 506 -1.92 -25.29 26.17
C ASP A 506 -1.29 -24.10 25.41
N LYS A 507 -1.44 -22.90 26.00
CA LYS A 507 -0.94 -21.64 25.42
C LYS A 507 0.57 -21.59 25.27
N SER A 508 1.33 -22.46 25.92
CA SER A 508 2.79 -22.54 25.73
C SER A 508 3.16 -22.94 24.29
N THR A 509 2.29 -23.67 23.58
CA THR A 509 2.45 -24.05 22.19
C THR A 509 2.09 -22.93 21.21
N HIS A 510 1.46 -21.83 21.67
CA HIS A 510 1.00 -20.71 20.85
C HIS A 510 2.08 -19.60 20.72
N VAL A 511 3.27 -19.81 21.27
CA VAL A 511 4.34 -18.79 21.28
C VAL A 511 5.00 -18.70 19.92
N GLU A 512 4.95 -17.51 19.35
CA GLU A 512 5.64 -17.15 18.11
C GLU A 512 6.83 -16.25 18.45
N VAL A 513 8.03 -16.83 18.48
CA VAL A 513 9.25 -16.08 18.83
C VAL A 513 9.57 -15.12 17.69
N LYS A 514 9.73 -13.84 18.01
CA LYS A 514 10.13 -12.81 17.05
C LYS A 514 11.57 -13.06 16.57
N ASP A 515 11.85 -12.69 15.33
CA ASP A 515 13.24 -12.67 14.82
C ASP A 515 14.11 -11.75 15.70
N PRO A 516 15.37 -12.09 15.95
CA PRO A 516 16.29 -11.23 16.69
C PRO A 516 16.42 -9.81 16.15
N TYR A 517 16.06 -9.57 14.90
CA TYR A 517 15.93 -8.23 14.33
C TYR A 517 15.15 -7.29 15.25
N TYR A 518 14.02 -7.74 15.83
CA TYR A 518 13.18 -6.91 16.71
C TYR A 518 13.81 -6.60 18.09
N THR A 519 14.96 -7.18 18.38
CA THR A 519 15.82 -6.76 19.49
C THR A 519 16.84 -5.75 18.99
N TRP A 520 17.55 -6.10 17.90
CA TRP A 520 18.63 -5.30 17.36
C TRP A 520 18.20 -3.98 16.71
N TYR A 521 16.98 -3.88 16.18
CA TYR A 521 16.49 -2.64 15.58
C TYR A 521 16.39 -1.46 16.55
N ASN A 522 16.48 -1.69 17.87
CA ASN A 522 16.57 -0.65 18.87
C ASN A 522 17.98 -0.03 18.97
N GLU A 523 18.99 -0.71 18.42
CA GLU A 523 20.38 -0.30 18.45
C GLU A 523 20.73 0.49 17.19
N GLU A 524 21.24 1.71 17.35
CA GLU A 524 21.64 2.56 16.21
C GLU A 524 22.69 1.88 15.33
N SER A 525 23.64 1.17 15.95
CA SER A 525 24.68 0.44 15.24
C SER A 525 24.15 -0.66 14.32
N ALA A 526 23.07 -1.32 14.70
CA ALA A 526 22.40 -2.32 13.87
C ALA A 526 21.65 -1.68 12.71
N CYS A 527 20.92 -0.59 12.94
CA CYS A 527 20.26 0.17 11.90
C CYS A 527 21.26 0.69 10.85
N ARG A 528 22.41 1.23 11.30
CA ARG A 528 23.49 1.67 10.39
C ARG A 528 24.08 0.53 9.56
N ARG A 529 24.21 -0.69 10.13
CA ARG A 529 24.65 -1.87 9.37
C ARG A 529 23.62 -2.27 8.31
N ILE A 530 22.32 -2.23 8.65
CA ILE A 530 21.26 -2.52 7.68
C ILE A 530 21.33 -1.49 6.53
N LEU A 531 21.40 -0.20 6.83
CA LEU A 531 21.51 0.84 5.80
C LEU A 531 22.73 0.61 4.90
N ALA A 532 23.89 0.29 5.48
CA ALA A 532 25.12 0.01 4.73
C ALA A 532 25.00 -1.23 3.83
N GLU A 533 24.30 -2.29 4.27
CA GLU A 533 24.01 -3.49 3.47
C GLU A 533 23.22 -3.15 2.20
N PHE A 534 22.34 -2.17 2.28
CA PHE A 534 21.56 -1.69 1.14
C PHE A 534 22.24 -0.53 0.37
N GLY A 535 23.49 -0.21 0.71
CA GLY A 535 24.28 0.83 0.03
C GLY A 535 23.94 2.25 0.45
N LEU A 536 23.26 2.43 1.59
CA LEU A 536 22.85 3.73 2.10
C LEU A 536 23.81 4.27 3.17
N PRO A 537 24.01 5.59 3.23
CA PRO A 537 24.69 6.24 4.34
C PRO A 537 24.01 5.97 5.67
N GLY A 538 24.78 5.90 6.75
CA GLY A 538 24.24 5.69 8.10
C GLY A 538 23.42 6.84 8.67
N SER A 539 23.30 7.97 7.95
CA SER A 539 22.39 9.08 8.26
C SER A 539 20.97 8.89 7.72
N CYS A 540 20.79 7.94 6.78
CA CYS A 540 19.50 7.59 6.19
C CYS A 540 18.55 6.92 7.18
N HIS A 541 17.30 6.67 6.77
CA HIS A 541 16.27 6.08 7.61
C HIS A 541 15.81 4.72 7.09
N ILE A 542 15.34 3.90 8.03
CA ILE A 542 14.58 2.68 7.78
C ILE A 542 13.14 2.97 8.17
N ILE A 543 12.19 2.62 7.30
CA ILE A 543 10.77 2.74 7.56
C ILE A 543 10.15 1.36 7.40
N ASN A 544 9.53 0.82 8.45
CA ASN A 544 8.89 -0.49 8.42
C ASN A 544 7.55 -0.54 9.17
N GLY A 545 6.80 -1.65 9.00
CA GLY A 545 5.51 -1.94 9.60
C GLY A 545 5.48 -3.26 10.37
N HIS A 546 4.43 -4.06 10.15
CA HIS A 546 4.21 -5.45 10.56
C HIS A 546 4.00 -5.69 12.07
N VAL A 547 4.73 -5.02 12.95
CA VAL A 547 4.59 -5.19 14.41
C VAL A 547 4.05 -3.91 15.01
N PRO A 548 2.76 -3.89 15.39
CA PRO A 548 2.14 -2.67 15.89
C PRO A 548 2.83 -2.12 17.14
N VAL A 549 3.12 -0.83 17.10
CA VAL A 549 3.66 -0.09 18.25
C VAL A 549 2.60 0.00 19.34
N GLN A 550 2.95 -0.41 20.55
CA GLN A 550 2.06 -0.35 21.72
C GLN A 550 2.21 0.98 22.45
N GLU A 551 1.74 2.08 21.84
CA GLU A 551 1.86 3.44 22.41
C GLU A 551 1.19 3.53 23.79
N LYS A 552 0.08 2.78 24.00
CA LYS A 552 -0.58 2.65 25.29
C LYS A 552 0.35 2.16 26.41
N ASN A 553 1.37 1.37 26.06
CA ASN A 553 2.36 0.83 26.99
C ASN A 553 3.65 1.70 27.01
N GLY A 554 3.65 2.87 26.38
CA GLY A 554 4.81 3.78 26.31
C GLY A 554 5.86 3.37 25.27
N GLU A 555 5.54 2.48 24.33
CA GLU A 555 6.45 2.13 23.25
C GLU A 555 6.56 3.27 22.24
N SER A 556 7.79 3.62 21.85
CA SER A 556 8.04 4.64 20.84
C SER A 556 8.11 4.02 19.44
N PRO A 557 7.51 4.65 18.42
CA PRO A 557 7.68 4.25 17.03
C PRO A 557 9.10 4.51 16.50
N ILE A 558 9.87 5.35 17.21
CA ILE A 558 11.22 5.73 16.80
C ILE A 558 12.22 4.83 17.51
N LYS A 559 13.03 4.13 16.73
CA LYS A 559 14.01 3.13 17.18
C LYS A 559 15.40 3.49 16.66
N GLY A 560 16.42 2.76 17.15
CA GLY A 560 17.78 2.84 16.62
C GLY A 560 18.35 4.26 16.60
N GLY A 561 18.17 5.04 17.67
CA GLY A 561 18.67 6.42 17.74
C GLY A 561 18.06 7.37 16.69
N GLY A 562 16.84 7.10 16.22
CA GLY A 562 16.16 7.86 15.16
C GLY A 562 16.39 7.31 13.76
N ARG A 563 17.18 6.24 13.59
CA ARG A 563 17.46 5.66 12.26
C ARG A 563 16.38 4.71 11.76
N LEU A 564 15.46 4.27 12.61
CA LEU A 564 14.34 3.41 12.24
C LEU A 564 13.04 3.97 12.78
N ILE A 565 12.02 4.02 11.91
CA ILE A 565 10.68 4.52 12.19
C ILE A 565 9.70 3.40 11.89
N VAL A 566 9.01 2.90 12.93
CA VAL A 566 7.93 1.92 12.78
C VAL A 566 6.64 2.66 12.55
N ILE A 567 6.00 2.46 11.42
CA ILE A 567 4.76 3.15 11.06
C ILE A 567 3.50 2.27 11.20
N ASP A 568 3.63 1.05 11.72
CA ASP A 568 2.47 0.25 12.13
C ASP A 568 1.97 0.73 13.50
N GLY A 569 0.86 1.45 13.49
CA GLY A 569 0.15 1.91 14.68
C GLY A 569 -1.10 1.09 15.00
N GLY A 570 -1.29 -0.06 14.31
CA GLY A 570 -2.48 -0.89 14.45
C GLY A 570 -3.70 -0.26 13.77
N PHE A 571 -3.61 0.00 12.48
CA PHE A 571 -4.68 0.59 11.66
C PHE A 571 -5.97 -0.23 11.72
N CYS A 572 -5.85 -1.55 11.78
CA CYS A 572 -6.97 -2.47 11.95
C CYS A 572 -7.63 -2.30 13.33
N ARG A 573 -8.96 -2.15 13.35
CA ARG A 573 -9.77 -1.98 14.57
C ARG A 573 -9.48 -3.00 15.66
N ALA A 574 -9.17 -4.25 15.29
CA ALA A 574 -8.84 -5.32 16.23
C ALA A 574 -7.61 -5.03 17.11
N TYR A 575 -6.78 -4.08 16.72
CA TYR A 575 -5.57 -3.69 17.45
C TYR A 575 -5.74 -2.45 18.32
N HIS A 576 -6.77 -1.61 18.11
CA HIS A 576 -6.93 -0.33 18.81
C HIS A 576 -6.90 -0.45 20.33
N GLU A 577 -7.47 -1.52 20.90
CA GLU A 577 -7.42 -1.76 22.36
C GLU A 577 -6.01 -2.01 22.87
N LYS A 578 -5.12 -2.59 22.03
CA LYS A 578 -3.75 -2.95 22.39
C LYS A 578 -2.79 -1.78 22.15
N THR A 579 -2.94 -1.11 21.02
CA THR A 579 -2.05 -0.01 20.61
C THR A 579 -2.41 1.30 21.30
N GLY A 580 -3.70 1.57 21.53
CA GLY A 580 -4.23 2.82 22.05
C GLY A 580 -4.40 3.92 20.99
N ILE A 581 -4.07 3.62 19.72
CA ILE A 581 -4.16 4.50 18.55
C ILE A 581 -4.70 3.73 17.36
N ALA A 582 -4.94 4.42 16.24
CA ALA A 582 -5.47 3.83 15.01
C ALA A 582 -4.56 4.04 13.78
N GLY A 583 -3.27 4.01 13.97
CA GLY A 583 -2.30 4.08 12.89
C GLY A 583 -1.44 5.33 12.88
N TYR A 584 -0.43 5.30 12.02
CA TYR A 584 0.47 6.41 11.74
C TYR A 584 0.42 6.80 10.27
N THR A 585 0.70 8.08 10.00
CA THR A 585 1.19 8.52 8.70
C THR A 585 2.51 9.26 8.92
N LEU A 586 3.57 8.78 8.30
CA LEU A 586 4.83 9.52 8.22
C LEU A 586 4.76 10.44 7.00
N THR A 587 5.16 11.69 7.16
CA THR A 587 5.21 12.69 6.10
C THR A 587 6.65 13.16 5.94
N TYR A 588 7.18 13.14 4.73
CA TYR A 588 8.49 13.67 4.39
C TYR A 588 8.33 14.82 3.40
N SER A 589 8.41 16.03 3.89
CA SER A 589 8.27 17.27 3.12
C SER A 589 9.63 17.85 2.71
N SER A 590 9.62 19.00 2.04
CA SER A 590 10.85 19.74 1.75
C SER A 590 11.45 20.48 2.96
N ARG A 591 10.80 20.42 4.13
CA ARG A 591 11.21 21.14 5.34
C ARG A 591 11.48 20.22 6.53
N ASP A 592 10.76 19.12 6.61
CA ASP A 592 10.73 18.26 7.77
C ASP A 592 10.34 16.82 7.43
N MET A 593 10.63 15.94 8.36
CA MET A 593 10.03 14.62 8.47
C MET A 593 9.18 14.63 9.75
N SER A 594 7.89 14.34 9.62
CA SER A 594 6.94 14.34 10.75
C SER A 594 6.08 13.09 10.78
N LEU A 595 5.74 12.64 11.99
CA LEU A 595 4.88 11.50 12.23
C LEU A 595 3.54 11.97 12.79
N ARG A 596 2.45 11.61 12.12
CA ARG A 596 1.08 11.86 12.58
C ARG A 596 0.49 10.58 13.18
N THR A 597 0.12 10.66 14.44
CA THR A 597 -0.56 9.60 15.19
C THR A 597 -2.06 9.83 15.09
N HIS A 598 -2.80 8.88 14.53
CA HIS A 598 -4.25 8.98 14.33
C HIS A 598 -5.02 8.31 15.47
N GLN A 599 -6.10 8.96 15.89
CA GLN A 599 -7.10 8.37 16.76
C GLN A 599 -8.11 7.55 15.93
N PRO A 600 -8.86 6.60 16.55
CA PRO A 600 -9.85 5.80 15.84
C PRO A 600 -10.85 6.65 15.04
N PHE A 601 -10.96 6.36 13.76
CA PHE A 601 -11.96 6.96 12.89
C PHE A 601 -13.35 6.43 13.21
N ILE A 602 -14.33 7.31 13.34
CA ILE A 602 -15.69 6.92 13.74
C ILE A 602 -16.41 6.30 12.53
N SER A 603 -16.69 7.11 11.50
CA SER A 603 -17.25 6.67 10.22
C SER A 603 -17.19 7.82 9.20
N ALA A 604 -17.21 7.47 7.91
CA ALA A 604 -17.30 8.44 6.81
C ALA A 604 -18.61 9.25 6.88
N GLU A 605 -19.73 8.61 7.25
CA GLU A 605 -21.03 9.27 7.40
C GLU A 605 -20.97 10.41 8.42
N LYS A 606 -20.40 10.18 9.60
CA LYS A 606 -20.26 11.23 10.62
C LYS A 606 -19.28 12.31 10.19
N ALA A 607 -18.16 11.96 9.57
CA ALA A 607 -17.22 12.94 9.06
C ALA A 607 -17.89 13.90 8.06
N ILE A 608 -18.73 13.38 7.17
CA ILE A 608 -19.46 14.18 6.16
C ILE A 608 -20.56 15.02 6.81
N THR A 609 -21.36 14.45 7.71
CA THR A 609 -22.53 15.15 8.28
C THR A 609 -22.15 16.21 9.31
N GLU A 610 -21.19 15.90 10.17
CA GLU A 610 -20.80 16.72 11.31
C GLU A 610 -19.55 17.58 11.05
N ASN A 611 -18.91 17.44 9.87
CA ASN A 611 -17.68 18.14 9.48
C ASN A 611 -16.50 17.88 10.44
N ILE A 612 -16.43 16.65 10.96
CA ILE A 612 -15.35 16.22 11.85
C ILE A 612 -14.23 15.55 11.08
N ASP A 613 -13.02 15.75 11.56
CA ASP A 613 -11.81 15.12 11.02
C ASP A 613 -11.28 14.07 11.99
N ILE A 614 -10.35 13.22 11.52
CA ILE A 614 -9.61 12.35 12.43
C ILE A 614 -8.76 13.21 13.37
N VAL A 615 -8.92 12.99 14.66
CA VAL A 615 -8.04 13.62 15.64
C VAL A 615 -6.64 13.03 15.47
N SER A 616 -5.68 13.88 15.15
CA SER A 616 -4.29 13.47 14.94
C SER A 616 -3.35 14.35 15.74
N ARG A 617 -2.26 13.75 16.23
CA ARG A 617 -1.15 14.46 16.89
C ARG A 617 0.08 14.37 16.00
N GLU A 618 0.66 15.50 15.66
CA GLU A 618 1.89 15.58 14.90
C GLU A 618 3.10 15.66 15.81
N SER A 619 4.16 14.96 15.43
CA SER A 619 5.47 15.00 16.06
C SER A 619 6.53 15.17 14.97
N VAL A 620 7.23 16.29 14.99
CA VAL A 620 8.36 16.53 14.06
C VAL A 620 9.53 15.67 14.51
N LEU A 621 10.02 14.81 13.62
CA LEU A 621 11.15 13.90 13.86
C LEU A 621 12.47 14.56 13.50
N GLU A 622 12.52 15.15 12.31
CA GLU A 622 13.68 15.90 11.82
C GLU A 622 13.21 17.19 11.16
N GLN A 623 13.94 18.27 11.39
CA GLN A 623 13.71 19.55 10.74
C GLN A 623 14.94 19.94 9.95
N GLU A 624 14.75 20.25 8.69
CA GLU A 624 15.84 20.62 7.81
C GLU A 624 16.29 22.07 8.01
N ASN A 625 17.58 22.29 8.12
CA ASN A 625 18.16 23.63 8.25
C ASN A 625 17.93 24.50 7.02
N ARG A 626 17.85 23.88 5.84
CA ARG A 626 17.48 24.51 4.57
C ARG A 626 16.39 23.69 3.91
N ARG A 627 15.63 24.33 3.04
CA ARG A 627 14.62 23.63 2.26
C ARG A 627 15.28 22.62 1.32
N ILE A 628 14.83 21.36 1.37
CA ILE A 628 15.25 20.33 0.42
C ILE A 628 14.68 20.66 -0.96
N LEU A 629 15.53 20.64 -1.98
CA LEU A 629 15.15 20.86 -3.36
C LEU A 629 15.10 19.53 -4.12
N VAL A 630 14.52 19.55 -5.31
CA VAL A 630 14.52 18.41 -6.23
C VAL A 630 15.94 17.94 -6.53
N GLU A 631 16.90 18.86 -6.63
CA GLU A 631 18.31 18.49 -6.86
C GLU A 631 18.98 17.69 -5.74
N ASP A 632 18.40 17.68 -4.54
CA ASP A 632 18.95 16.99 -3.37
C ASP A 632 18.45 15.55 -3.22
N VAL A 633 17.50 15.11 -4.06
CA VAL A 633 16.80 13.82 -3.99
C VAL A 633 16.97 13.00 -5.27
N ASP A 634 16.51 11.75 -5.28
CA ASP A 634 16.71 10.78 -6.38
C ASP A 634 16.16 11.29 -7.72
N GLU A 635 15.03 12.01 -7.70
CA GLU A 635 14.50 12.68 -8.90
C GLU A 635 15.51 13.64 -9.50
N GLY A 636 16.25 14.37 -8.66
CA GLY A 636 17.29 15.30 -9.11
C GLY A 636 18.46 14.60 -9.79
N GLU A 637 18.81 13.38 -9.38
CA GLU A 637 19.83 12.59 -10.08
C GLU A 637 19.35 12.22 -11.48
N THR A 638 18.13 11.69 -11.60
CA THR A 638 17.49 11.38 -12.89
C THR A 638 17.41 12.59 -13.82
N LEU A 639 17.05 13.77 -13.28
CA LEU A 639 16.98 15.00 -14.06
C LEU A 639 18.35 15.50 -14.50
N ARG A 640 19.40 15.34 -13.68
CA ARG A 640 20.79 15.68 -14.07
C ARG A 640 21.30 14.77 -15.18
N GLU A 641 21.00 13.46 -15.12
CA GLU A 641 21.32 12.53 -16.21
C GLU A 641 20.61 12.94 -17.50
N LYS A 642 19.32 13.27 -17.45
CA LYS A 642 18.57 13.78 -18.60
C LYS A 642 19.21 15.05 -19.19
N VAL A 643 19.63 16.01 -18.36
CA VAL A 643 20.32 17.21 -18.79
C VAL A 643 21.66 16.87 -19.48
N HIS A 644 22.40 15.90 -18.93
CA HIS A 644 23.65 15.43 -19.51
C HIS A 644 23.42 14.83 -20.91
N ASP A 645 22.44 13.94 -21.04
CA ASP A 645 22.09 13.31 -22.33
C ASP A 645 21.65 14.33 -23.39
N LEU A 646 20.82 15.30 -22.99
CA LEU A 646 20.37 16.37 -23.86
C LEU A 646 21.56 17.28 -24.33
N LYS A 647 22.51 17.55 -23.45
CA LYS A 647 23.74 18.26 -23.83
C LYS A 647 24.56 17.47 -24.84
N GLN A 648 24.69 16.14 -24.65
CA GLN A 648 25.33 15.27 -25.64
C GLN A 648 24.59 15.31 -26.98
N LEU A 649 23.27 15.32 -26.98
CA LEU A 649 22.44 15.43 -28.17
C LEU A 649 22.68 16.76 -28.91
N VAL A 650 22.72 17.88 -28.19
CA VAL A 650 23.04 19.20 -28.78
C VAL A 650 24.40 19.17 -29.46
N ILE A 651 25.43 18.60 -28.81
CA ILE A 651 26.78 18.47 -29.43
C ILE A 651 26.71 17.55 -30.65
N ALA A 652 25.94 16.45 -30.63
CA ALA A 652 25.80 15.56 -31.79
C ALA A 652 25.13 16.26 -32.99
N TYR A 653 24.18 17.17 -32.77
CA TYR A 653 23.62 18.04 -33.80
C TYR A 653 24.65 19.00 -34.34
N GLN A 654 25.41 19.69 -33.47
CA GLN A 654 26.45 20.66 -33.86
C GLN A 654 27.56 20.01 -34.69
N LEU A 655 27.89 18.75 -34.41
CA LEU A 655 28.90 17.99 -35.16
C LEU A 655 28.34 17.34 -36.44
N GLY A 656 27.03 17.48 -36.70
CA GLY A 656 26.35 16.88 -37.85
C GLY A 656 26.25 15.35 -37.80
N TRP A 657 26.45 14.73 -36.61
CA TRP A 657 26.33 13.27 -36.43
C TRP A 657 24.89 12.80 -36.36
N ILE A 658 24.00 13.66 -35.91
CA ILE A 658 22.57 13.49 -35.98
C ILE A 658 22.03 14.71 -36.75
N LYS A 659 21.09 14.48 -37.66
CA LYS A 659 20.44 15.55 -38.42
C LYS A 659 19.25 16.07 -37.63
N GLU A 660 19.13 17.40 -37.55
CA GLU A 660 17.92 18.03 -37.06
C GLU A 660 16.75 17.74 -38.02
N ALA A 661 15.56 17.47 -37.47
CA ALA A 661 14.36 17.50 -38.29
C ALA A 661 14.06 18.96 -38.67
N GLU A 662 13.60 19.20 -39.88
CA GLU A 662 13.15 20.54 -40.28
C GLU A 662 12.07 21.01 -39.30
N SER A 663 12.34 22.14 -38.63
CA SER A 663 11.36 22.74 -37.75
C SER A 663 10.17 23.16 -38.59
N GLN A 664 9.01 22.60 -38.32
CA GLN A 664 7.74 23.17 -38.74
C GLN A 664 7.40 24.38 -37.83
N ASP A 665 8.36 25.29 -37.64
CA ASP A 665 8.06 26.58 -37.04
C ASP A 665 7.20 27.34 -38.07
N ARG A 666 5.88 27.20 -37.89
CA ARG A 666 4.95 28.12 -38.47
C ARG A 666 5.28 29.49 -37.88
N VAL A 667 5.95 30.30 -38.64
CA VAL A 667 6.06 31.75 -38.38
C VAL A 667 4.62 32.25 -38.25
N TRP A 668 4.26 32.68 -37.05
CA TRP A 668 3.02 33.40 -36.79
C TRP A 668 3.10 34.80 -37.37
#